data_be69e897166fb21c843bdf4601a5bdfb
#
_entry.id   be69e897166fb21c843bdf4601a5bdfb
#
_cell.length_a   1.000
_cell.length_b   1.000
_cell.length_c   1.000
_cell.angle_alpha   90.00
_cell.angle_beta   90.00
_cell.angle_gamma   90.00
#
_symmetry.space_group_name_H-M   'P 1'
#
loop_
_entity.id
_entity.type
_entity.pdbx_description
1 polymer ?
#
loop_
_entity_poly.entity_id
_entity_poly.type
_entity_poly.pdbx_seq_one_letter_code
_entity_poly.pdbx_strand_id
1 'polypeptide(L)'
;MTNLPFLTQLSAVALNNNHRYGVLLEGDQAWQSQELESYLSDLDSPTAFVLGELSVADATNIAFNKGQQLLGQECQVLICDFRTGFDANSFTAALGALVGGGVLFVIPPADHETTLSQVWLRRQFDKLICLSQKALSEGSEVGGVSAMPTLPEVVVTPDGFDKYEQQKLAIEAIEKVMFGHRKRPLVLTADRGRGKSSALGIASANIIKAKSSVTIVVTAPNVKAIQPLFKHAQKLLPNSSMENRHTLVNEQSKIVFVAPDEVLRTQPDCDLLLVDEAAAIPLPMLKRMVESYHRMVFSTTVHGYEGSGRGFGIKFEKWLSEQRPNWRSFKLEQPIRWNVHDPLESWLFDTFLLDSDIEALPKDVELEGLSWHRFDKQTLLDNPRVLIQCFGLLVSAHYQTSPNDLIQLLDNPQMSLHALFSDQHCLGCILTVEEGALSHELIQDVQLGKRRPRGHLAPTLLANHLGLDKAAVQKCLRIMRIAVHPDIQGQGLGHRMIGHLVKANTEFDYLATSFGATGELVDFWCSNGFVSVHLGHQRDQSSGCHSLLMCRTLNEQSRHWVEEGSLYFYSGLRYLLSTTYRSLEPAIVRSLLSSQPRQLLAEDINPLLGYYVEGGNSFDSVGFMLENLIFNLSKVQLEQTSDLLLWKVVQKRTWTECSELANLVGRKQTESALRHDLGLLLSNLQCK
;
A
#
# COMPACT_ATOMS: atom_id res chain seq x y z
N MET A 1 39.17 19.27 21.99
CA MET A 1 39.10 19.80 20.62
C MET A 1 37.66 19.58 20.16
N THR A 2 37.04 20.51 19.42
CA THR A 2 35.71 20.38 18.91
C THR A 2 35.74 20.02 17.43
N ASN A 3 34.72 19.30 16.91
CA ASN A 3 34.59 19.02 15.48
C ASN A 3 33.98 20.18 14.69
N LEU A 4 33.74 21.34 15.32
CA LEU A 4 33.11 22.50 14.70
C LEU A 4 33.76 22.91 13.36
N PRO A 5 35.10 23.00 13.22
CA PRO A 5 35.71 23.39 11.95
C PRO A 5 35.37 22.44 10.80
N PHE A 6 35.28 21.12 11.08
CA PHE A 6 34.86 20.13 10.10
C PHE A 6 33.38 20.29 9.75
N LEU A 7 32.50 20.46 10.73
CA LEU A 7 31.06 20.63 10.53
C LEU A 7 30.73 21.91 9.74
N THR A 8 31.45 23.01 10.00
CA THR A 8 31.32 24.27 9.24
C THR A 8 31.72 24.06 7.77
N GLN A 9 32.81 23.34 7.52
CA GLN A 9 33.23 23.00 6.15
C GLN A 9 32.24 22.04 5.46
N LEU A 10 31.72 21.04 6.17
CA LEU A 10 30.69 20.13 5.68
C LEU A 10 29.43 20.88 5.26
N SER A 11 28.98 21.85 6.08
CA SER A 11 27.84 22.71 5.75
C SER A 11 28.09 23.53 4.49
N ALA A 12 29.29 24.09 4.33
CA ALA A 12 29.65 24.82 3.12
C ALA A 12 29.60 23.91 1.86
N VAL A 13 30.12 22.68 1.95
CA VAL A 13 30.02 21.70 0.85
C VAL A 13 28.57 21.31 0.60
N ALA A 14 27.79 21.08 1.64
CA ALA A 14 26.38 20.72 1.52
C ALA A 14 25.58 21.81 0.80
N LEU A 15 25.78 23.09 1.16
CA LEU A 15 25.15 24.22 0.49
C LEU A 15 25.58 24.35 -0.97
N ASN A 16 26.89 24.24 -1.25
CA ASN A 16 27.41 24.31 -2.62
C ASN A 16 26.83 23.24 -3.53
N ASN A 17 26.77 22.00 -3.03
CA ASN A 17 26.23 20.87 -3.78
C ASN A 17 24.70 20.85 -3.80
N ASN A 18 24.05 21.60 -2.92
CA ASN A 18 22.62 21.46 -2.59
C ASN A 18 22.27 20.01 -2.24
N HIS A 19 23.20 19.32 -1.54
CA HIS A 19 23.06 17.95 -1.05
C HIS A 19 22.81 17.93 0.46
N ARG A 20 22.32 16.80 0.96
CA ARG A 20 22.18 16.51 2.39
C ARG A 20 23.21 15.47 2.79
N TYR A 21 23.80 15.63 3.96
CA TYR A 21 24.77 14.68 4.50
C TYR A 21 24.34 14.20 5.88
N GLY A 22 24.67 12.95 6.19
CA GLY A 22 24.42 12.34 7.49
C GLY A 22 25.69 12.21 8.31
N VAL A 23 25.62 12.55 9.58
CA VAL A 23 26.69 12.50 10.56
C VAL A 23 26.27 11.59 11.71
N LEU A 24 27.06 10.56 11.99
CA LEU A 24 26.91 9.69 13.15
C LEU A 24 27.75 10.27 14.31
N LEU A 25 27.12 10.48 15.48
CA LEU A 25 27.78 11.00 16.68
C LEU A 25 28.00 9.88 17.69
N GLU A 26 29.27 9.46 17.85
CA GLU A 26 29.68 8.43 18.81
C GLU A 26 30.42 9.01 20.01
N GLY A 27 29.74 9.08 21.14
CA GLY A 27 30.27 9.62 22.37
C GLY A 27 29.25 9.61 23.50
N ASP A 28 29.63 10.16 24.65
CA ASP A 28 28.69 10.34 25.74
C ASP A 28 27.70 11.50 25.43
N GLN A 29 26.61 11.56 26.19
CA GLN A 29 25.54 12.53 25.97
C GLN A 29 26.04 13.98 26.15
N ALA A 30 26.95 14.23 27.07
CA ALA A 30 27.44 15.58 27.33
C ALA A 30 28.25 16.10 26.13
N TRP A 31 29.12 15.26 25.57
CA TRP A 31 29.88 15.58 24.38
C TRP A 31 28.97 15.77 23.16
N GLN A 32 27.99 14.87 22.94
CA GLN A 32 27.04 14.97 21.84
C GLN A 32 26.25 16.29 21.89
N SER A 33 25.74 16.66 23.09
CA SER A 33 25.03 17.94 23.28
C SER A 33 25.93 19.14 23.00
N GLN A 34 27.17 19.11 23.48
CA GLN A 34 28.13 20.19 23.26
C GLN A 34 28.48 20.39 21.77
N GLU A 35 28.70 19.28 21.02
CA GLU A 35 28.96 19.36 19.56
C GLU A 35 27.78 19.95 18.82
N LEU A 36 26.54 19.50 19.13
CA LEU A 36 25.32 19.97 18.49
C LEU A 36 25.03 21.43 18.80
N GLU A 37 25.15 21.86 20.07
CA GLU A 37 24.93 23.25 20.49
C GLU A 37 25.98 24.17 19.85
N SER A 38 27.25 23.76 19.81
CA SER A 38 28.32 24.51 19.15
C SER A 38 28.04 24.68 17.66
N TYR A 39 27.59 23.62 16.99
CA TYR A 39 27.23 23.67 15.58
C TYR A 39 26.03 24.56 15.29
N LEU A 40 24.94 24.44 16.06
CA LEU A 40 23.74 25.27 15.88
C LEU A 40 24.04 26.75 16.12
N SER A 41 24.90 27.08 17.09
CA SER A 41 25.31 28.46 17.38
C SER A 41 26.18 29.10 16.28
N ASP A 42 26.84 28.29 15.44
CA ASP A 42 27.65 28.76 14.30
C ASP A 42 26.78 29.05 13.07
N LEU A 43 25.54 28.57 13.03
CA LEU A 43 24.60 28.80 11.93
C LEU A 43 23.72 30.06 12.19
N ASP A 44 23.38 30.77 11.11
CA ASP A 44 22.51 31.94 11.19
C ASP A 44 21.03 31.54 11.31
N SER A 45 20.53 31.46 12.54
CA SER A 45 19.12 31.17 12.88
C SER A 45 18.55 29.92 12.15
N PRO A 46 19.19 28.74 12.25
CA PRO A 46 18.74 27.56 11.54
C PRO A 46 17.41 27.03 12.09
N THR A 47 16.55 26.53 11.20
CA THR A 47 15.42 25.69 11.64
C THR A 47 15.94 24.30 11.96
N ALA A 48 15.87 23.91 13.23
CA ALA A 48 16.35 22.63 13.73
C ALA A 48 15.23 21.82 14.42
N PHE A 49 15.18 20.50 14.13
CA PHE A 49 14.29 19.57 14.80
C PHE A 49 15.07 18.45 15.47
N VAL A 50 14.60 18.04 16.64
CA VAL A 50 15.07 16.83 17.34
C VAL A 50 13.96 15.78 17.28
N LEU A 51 14.24 14.63 16.69
CA LEU A 51 13.41 13.44 16.74
C LEU A 51 13.91 12.53 17.85
N GLY A 52 13.31 12.59 19.02
CA GLY A 52 13.74 11.89 20.23
C GLY A 52 13.62 12.73 21.49
N GLU A 53 14.37 12.36 22.53
CA GLU A 53 14.26 13.01 23.86
C GLU A 53 15.45 13.93 24.18
N LEU A 54 16.47 13.97 23.33
CA LEU A 54 17.60 14.90 23.55
C LEU A 54 17.11 16.35 23.51
N SER A 55 17.41 17.09 24.55
CA SER A 55 17.16 18.54 24.60
C SER A 55 18.37 19.29 24.07
N VAL A 56 18.18 20.09 23.03
CA VAL A 56 19.20 20.94 22.42
C VAL A 56 18.63 22.35 22.31
N ALA A 57 19.41 23.36 22.69
CA ALA A 57 18.98 24.76 22.59
C ALA A 57 18.63 25.09 21.11
N ASP A 58 17.63 25.94 20.92
CA ASP A 58 17.16 26.42 19.61
C ASP A 58 16.64 25.34 18.65
N ALA A 59 16.37 24.12 19.15
CA ALA A 59 15.77 23.05 18.37
C ALA A 59 14.38 22.64 18.91
N THR A 60 13.47 22.28 18.02
CA THR A 60 12.11 21.84 18.39
C THR A 60 12.08 20.32 18.55
N ASN A 61 11.69 19.84 19.74
CA ASN A 61 11.60 18.41 20.02
C ASN A 61 10.30 17.78 19.54
N ILE A 62 10.43 16.60 18.93
CA ILE A 62 9.33 15.74 18.48
C ILE A 62 9.63 14.32 18.94
N ALA A 63 8.63 13.63 19.50
CA ALA A 63 8.82 12.25 19.95
C ALA A 63 9.26 11.34 18.77
N PHE A 64 10.16 10.36 19.04
CA PHE A 64 10.77 9.50 18.03
C PHE A 64 9.75 8.81 17.10
N ASN A 65 8.53 8.58 17.55
CA ASN A 65 7.45 7.92 16.80
C ASN A 65 6.44 8.91 16.15
N LYS A 66 6.74 10.21 16.12
CA LYS A 66 5.85 11.26 15.60
C LYS A 66 6.47 12.11 14.48
N GLY A 67 7.48 11.62 13.80
CA GLY A 67 8.16 12.35 12.71
C GLY A 67 7.23 12.75 11.55
N GLN A 68 6.08 12.10 11.40
CA GLN A 68 5.04 12.50 10.45
C GLN A 68 4.50 13.92 10.70
N GLN A 69 4.71 14.48 11.90
CA GLN A 69 4.35 15.89 12.19
C GLN A 69 5.21 16.88 11.42
N LEU A 70 6.39 16.47 10.96
CA LEU A 70 7.29 17.29 10.13
C LEU A 70 6.90 17.30 8.64
N LEU A 71 5.85 16.58 8.25
CA LEU A 71 5.39 16.58 6.88
C LEU A 71 4.94 17.98 6.43
N GLY A 72 5.55 18.45 5.34
CA GLY A 72 5.28 19.79 4.80
C GLY A 72 6.09 20.90 5.47
N GLN A 73 6.92 20.59 6.48
CA GLN A 73 7.89 21.51 7.07
C GLN A 73 9.27 21.35 6.40
N GLU A 74 10.14 22.33 6.62
CA GLU A 74 11.51 22.36 6.11
C GLU A 74 12.48 22.71 7.24
N CYS A 75 13.64 22.04 7.27
CA CYS A 75 14.70 22.32 8.23
C CYS A 75 16.09 22.19 7.60
N GLN A 76 17.07 22.88 8.18
CA GLN A 76 18.48 22.79 7.84
C GLN A 76 19.19 21.73 8.70
N VAL A 77 18.68 21.48 9.91
CA VAL A 77 19.29 20.52 10.83
C VAL A 77 18.22 19.56 11.35
N LEU A 78 18.48 18.27 11.22
CA LEU A 78 17.66 17.22 11.80
C LEU A 78 18.52 16.35 12.72
N ILE A 79 18.18 16.28 14.00
CA ILE A 79 18.87 15.48 15.01
C ILE A 79 17.96 14.31 15.35
N CYS A 80 18.48 13.07 15.21
CA CYS A 80 17.73 11.86 15.52
C CYS A 80 18.41 11.13 16.69
N ASP A 81 17.75 11.16 17.84
CA ASP A 81 18.18 10.48 19.07
C ASP A 81 17.44 9.15 19.21
N PHE A 82 18.11 8.05 18.91
CA PHE A 82 17.55 6.72 18.93
C PHE A 82 17.84 5.93 20.22
N ARG A 83 18.40 6.56 21.24
CA ARG A 83 18.70 5.90 22.52
C ARG A 83 17.45 5.42 23.25
N THR A 84 16.31 6.10 23.09
CA THR A 84 15.04 5.79 23.76
C THR A 84 14.06 5.00 22.89
N GLY A 85 14.32 4.88 21.59
CA GLY A 85 13.49 4.13 20.67
C GLY A 85 13.73 4.52 19.22
N PHE A 86 13.27 3.65 18.31
CA PHE A 86 13.35 3.83 16.88
C PHE A 86 12.03 3.46 16.21
N ASP A 87 11.56 4.31 15.31
CA ASP A 87 10.44 4.05 14.43
C ASP A 87 10.83 4.44 12.99
N ALA A 88 10.98 3.45 12.11
CA ALA A 88 11.50 3.66 10.77
C ALA A 88 10.58 4.56 9.93
N ASN A 89 9.26 4.45 10.07
CA ASN A 89 8.31 5.30 9.35
C ASN A 89 8.39 6.76 9.82
N SER A 90 8.55 6.96 11.12
CA SER A 90 8.73 8.28 11.72
C SER A 90 10.04 8.93 11.25
N PHE A 91 11.13 8.18 11.29
CA PHE A 91 12.45 8.63 10.86
C PHE A 91 12.45 9.03 9.38
N THR A 92 11.96 8.15 8.50
CA THR A 92 11.92 8.43 7.05
C THR A 92 11.01 9.61 6.71
N ALA A 93 9.92 9.80 7.47
CA ALA A 93 9.06 10.97 7.35
C ALA A 93 9.77 12.26 7.74
N ALA A 94 10.46 12.25 8.88
CA ALA A 94 11.22 13.40 9.40
C ALA A 94 12.36 13.78 8.44
N LEU A 95 13.08 12.80 7.89
CA LEU A 95 14.18 13.03 6.95
C LEU A 95 13.71 13.75 5.67
N GLY A 96 12.45 13.60 5.30
CA GLY A 96 11.84 14.33 4.18
C GLY A 96 11.67 15.84 4.44
N ALA A 97 11.83 16.33 5.68
CA ALA A 97 11.81 17.74 6.02
C ALA A 97 13.18 18.42 5.84
N LEU A 98 14.27 17.64 5.86
CA LEU A 98 15.63 18.14 5.68
C LEU A 98 15.83 18.59 4.23
N VAL A 99 16.23 19.85 4.02
CA VAL A 99 16.44 20.45 2.70
C VAL A 99 17.88 20.29 2.21
N GLY A 100 18.12 20.53 0.92
CA GLY A 100 19.48 20.58 0.36
C GLY A 100 20.33 21.63 1.06
N GLY A 101 21.57 21.27 1.36
CA GLY A 101 22.47 22.06 2.23
C GLY A 101 22.33 21.71 3.72
N GLY A 102 21.35 20.87 4.09
CA GLY A 102 21.12 20.48 5.48
C GLY A 102 21.95 19.27 5.93
N VAL A 103 22.06 19.12 7.25
CA VAL A 103 22.80 18.04 7.90
C VAL A 103 21.87 17.23 8.83
N LEU A 104 21.91 15.91 8.67
CA LEU A 104 21.33 14.96 9.60
C LEU A 104 22.37 14.56 10.65
N PHE A 105 22.01 14.62 11.92
CA PHE A 105 22.78 14.01 13.00
C PHE A 105 22.05 12.78 13.53
N VAL A 106 22.77 11.66 13.65
CA VAL A 106 22.25 10.41 14.21
C VAL A 106 23.00 10.09 15.50
N ILE A 107 22.26 9.91 16.57
CA ILE A 107 22.73 9.36 17.83
C ILE A 107 22.21 7.92 17.90
N PRO A 108 23.10 6.92 17.85
CA PRO A 108 22.69 5.52 17.75
C PRO A 108 22.03 5.02 19.03
N PRO A 109 21.32 3.87 19.00
CA PRO A 109 20.82 3.20 20.20
C PRO A 109 21.97 2.86 21.16
N ALA A 110 21.66 2.82 22.45
CA ALA A 110 22.62 2.36 23.47
C ALA A 110 22.89 0.85 23.33
N ASP A 111 24.11 0.41 23.58
CA ASP A 111 24.62 -0.95 23.31
C ASP A 111 24.06 -2.06 24.24
N HIS A 112 22.92 -1.87 24.91
CA HIS A 112 22.48 -2.75 26.01
C HIS A 112 21.66 -3.98 25.56
N GLU A 113 20.95 -3.93 24.44
CA GLU A 113 20.26 -5.09 23.84
C GLU A 113 20.30 -4.98 22.33
N THR A 114 21.03 -5.84 21.67
CA THR A 114 21.19 -5.75 20.21
C THR A 114 20.16 -6.62 19.51
N THR A 115 19.06 -6.02 19.03
CA THR A 115 18.15 -6.72 18.14
C THR A 115 18.75 -6.84 16.73
N LEU A 116 18.20 -7.73 15.90
CA LEU A 116 18.74 -7.93 14.54
C LEU A 116 18.52 -6.68 13.66
N SER A 117 17.45 -5.95 13.89
CA SER A 117 17.25 -4.66 13.21
C SER A 117 18.27 -3.61 13.65
N GLN A 118 18.67 -3.59 14.91
CA GLN A 118 19.75 -2.71 15.39
C GLN A 118 21.10 -3.07 14.75
N VAL A 119 21.40 -4.36 14.60
CA VAL A 119 22.61 -4.80 13.86
C VAL A 119 22.55 -4.32 12.41
N TRP A 120 21.41 -4.47 11.74
CA TRP A 120 21.21 -3.96 10.39
C TRP A 120 21.40 -2.44 10.32
N LEU A 121 20.71 -1.69 11.19
CA LEU A 121 20.77 -0.23 11.22
C LEU A 121 22.19 0.25 11.55
N ARG A 122 22.91 -0.41 12.48
CA ARG A 122 24.30 -0.07 12.79
C ARG A 122 25.18 -0.16 11.56
N ARG A 123 25.10 -1.26 10.78
CA ARG A 123 25.83 -1.42 9.52
C ARG A 123 25.49 -0.31 8.50
N GLN A 124 24.29 0.25 8.55
CA GLN A 124 23.90 1.36 7.68
C GLN A 124 24.39 2.70 8.23
N PHE A 125 24.29 2.92 9.54
CA PHE A 125 24.79 4.15 10.17
C PHE A 125 26.32 4.29 10.02
N ASP A 126 27.06 3.19 10.05
CA ASP A 126 28.51 3.17 9.82
C ASP A 126 28.92 3.67 8.42
N LYS A 127 28.00 3.76 7.47
CA LYS A 127 28.21 4.39 6.15
C LYS A 127 28.08 5.92 6.17
N LEU A 128 27.58 6.50 7.25
CA LEU A 128 27.52 7.94 7.45
C LEU A 128 28.89 8.49 7.87
N ILE A 129 29.04 9.82 7.84
CA ILE A 129 30.23 10.48 8.34
C ILE A 129 30.32 10.28 9.86
N CYS A 130 31.27 9.52 10.35
CA CYS A 130 31.39 9.24 11.78
C CYS A 130 32.26 10.27 12.49
N LEU A 131 31.74 10.91 13.55
CA LEU A 131 32.45 11.73 14.51
C LEU A 131 32.47 11.01 15.86
N SER A 132 33.66 10.67 16.34
CA SER A 132 33.83 9.90 17.57
C SER A 132 34.59 10.73 18.64
N GLN A 133 34.02 10.75 19.86
CA GLN A 133 34.67 11.39 21.02
C GLN A 133 36.03 10.74 21.34
N LYS A 134 36.18 9.41 21.18
CA LYS A 134 37.41 8.67 21.43
C LYS A 134 38.52 9.06 20.46
N ALA A 135 38.20 9.21 19.18
CA ALA A 135 39.15 9.61 18.15
C ALA A 135 39.76 11.01 18.43
N LEU A 136 38.99 11.90 19.05
CA LEU A 136 39.44 13.24 19.47
C LEU A 136 40.33 13.20 20.71
N SER A 137 40.08 12.28 21.65
CA SER A 137 40.82 12.22 22.93
C SER A 137 42.17 11.51 22.80
N GLU A 138 42.28 10.56 21.89
CA GLU A 138 43.48 9.73 21.77
C GLU A 138 44.57 10.35 20.91
N GLY A 139 44.28 11.39 20.13
CA GLY A 139 45.28 12.22 19.40
C GLY A 139 46.31 11.42 18.58
N SER A 140 46.07 10.15 18.29
CA SER A 140 47.08 9.21 17.84
C SER A 140 46.77 8.63 16.47
N GLU A 141 47.77 8.73 15.63
CA GLU A 141 47.94 7.88 14.47
C GLU A 141 48.07 6.40 14.94
N VAL A 142 46.93 5.71 15.11
CA VAL A 142 46.96 4.25 15.24
C VAL A 142 46.62 3.68 13.88
N GLY A 143 47.66 3.26 13.18
CA GLY A 143 47.51 2.47 11.95
C GLY A 143 47.25 3.24 10.66
N GLY A 144 47.69 4.51 10.54
CA GLY A 144 47.69 5.22 9.24
C GLY A 144 46.35 5.71 8.73
N VAL A 145 45.31 5.70 9.55
CA VAL A 145 43.96 6.27 9.22
C VAL A 145 43.85 7.60 9.94
N SER A 146 43.57 8.67 9.18
CA SER A 146 43.29 10.02 9.72
C SER A 146 42.15 9.98 10.73
N ALA A 147 42.32 10.59 11.91
CA ALA A 147 41.29 10.64 12.94
C ALA A 147 40.05 11.46 12.54
N MET A 148 40.13 12.26 11.47
CA MET A 148 39.03 13.07 10.95
C MET A 148 38.50 12.47 9.63
N PRO A 149 37.18 12.40 9.45
CA PRO A 149 36.59 11.93 8.20
C PRO A 149 36.94 12.88 7.04
N THR A 150 36.96 12.34 5.82
CA THR A 150 37.19 13.14 4.61
C THR A 150 35.94 13.92 4.26
N LEU A 151 36.12 15.18 3.87
CA LEU A 151 35.01 16.00 3.35
C LEU A 151 34.54 15.44 2.00
N PRO A 152 33.22 15.46 1.74
CA PRO A 152 32.71 15.14 0.41
C PRO A 152 33.24 16.10 -0.66
N GLU A 153 33.35 15.59 -1.89
CA GLU A 153 33.78 16.42 -3.03
C GLU A 153 32.73 17.46 -3.40
N VAL A 154 33.19 18.61 -3.90
CA VAL A 154 32.32 19.64 -4.45
C VAL A 154 31.89 19.19 -5.86
N VAL A 155 30.58 19.03 -6.05
CA VAL A 155 29.99 18.65 -7.33
C VAL A 155 29.85 19.90 -8.22
N VAL A 156 30.50 19.89 -9.37
CA VAL A 156 30.33 20.96 -10.35
C VAL A 156 29.00 20.73 -11.07
N THR A 157 28.03 21.61 -10.83
CA THR A 157 26.77 21.59 -11.58
C THR A 157 27.04 22.00 -13.03
N PRO A 158 26.57 21.25 -14.04
CA PRO A 158 26.76 21.64 -15.46
C PRO A 158 26.16 23.03 -15.75
N ASP A 159 26.85 23.80 -16.56
CA ASP A 159 26.31 25.08 -17.04
C ASP A 159 24.97 24.88 -17.74
N GLY A 160 23.96 25.67 -17.34
CA GLY A 160 22.60 25.58 -17.89
C GLY A 160 21.70 24.56 -17.23
N PHE A 161 22.10 23.90 -16.13
CA PHE A 161 21.23 23.00 -15.36
C PHE A 161 20.03 23.77 -14.78
N ASP A 162 18.82 23.37 -15.18
CA ASP A 162 17.56 23.89 -14.62
C ASP A 162 16.94 22.85 -13.68
N LYS A 163 17.02 23.08 -12.38
CA LYS A 163 16.43 22.19 -11.36
C LYS A 163 14.90 22.06 -11.44
N TYR A 164 14.23 22.90 -12.23
CA TYR A 164 12.77 22.86 -12.41
C TYR A 164 12.36 22.36 -13.79
N GLU A 165 13.28 21.91 -14.64
CA GLU A 165 12.99 21.49 -16.01
C GLU A 165 11.91 20.40 -16.06
N GLN A 166 12.07 19.31 -15.34
CA GLN A 166 11.08 18.25 -15.32
C GLN A 166 9.75 18.70 -14.69
N GLN A 167 9.79 19.58 -13.69
CA GLN A 167 8.57 20.15 -13.11
C GLN A 167 7.81 21.00 -14.14
N LYS A 168 8.50 21.80 -14.97
CA LYS A 168 7.87 22.55 -16.06
C LYS A 168 7.21 21.61 -17.07
N LEU A 169 7.91 20.53 -17.48
CA LEU A 169 7.36 19.50 -18.36
C LEU A 169 6.14 18.80 -17.75
N ALA A 170 6.15 18.52 -16.45
CA ALA A 170 5.01 17.96 -15.75
C ALA A 170 3.81 18.91 -15.76
N ILE A 171 4.03 20.22 -15.51
CA ILE A 171 2.99 21.25 -15.58
C ILE A 171 2.37 21.29 -16.98
N GLU A 172 3.19 21.33 -18.04
CA GLU A 172 2.71 21.26 -19.42
C GLU A 172 1.91 19.99 -19.72
N ALA A 173 2.35 18.83 -19.18
CA ALA A 173 1.65 17.57 -19.36
C ALA A 173 0.25 17.60 -18.70
N ILE A 174 0.12 18.23 -17.51
CA ILE A 174 -1.16 18.44 -16.82
C ILE A 174 -2.06 19.37 -17.63
N GLU A 175 -1.53 20.51 -18.13
CA GLU A 175 -2.27 21.45 -18.96
C GLU A 175 -2.78 20.80 -20.27
N LYS A 176 -1.98 19.91 -20.88
CA LYS A 176 -2.38 19.11 -22.04
C LYS A 176 -3.58 18.19 -21.79
N VAL A 177 -3.84 17.79 -20.54
CA VAL A 177 -5.07 17.04 -20.19
C VAL A 177 -6.29 17.95 -20.28
N MET A 178 -6.16 19.20 -19.83
CA MET A 178 -7.25 20.18 -19.85
C MET A 178 -7.58 20.62 -21.27
N PHE A 179 -6.59 21.00 -22.06
CA PHE A 179 -6.77 21.60 -23.39
C PHE A 179 -6.80 20.58 -24.52
N GLY A 180 -6.36 19.35 -24.26
CA GLY A 180 -6.32 18.27 -25.25
C GLY A 180 -7.60 17.47 -25.38
N HIS A 181 -7.48 16.32 -26.03
CA HIS A 181 -8.61 15.40 -26.23
C HIS A 181 -9.09 14.77 -24.92
N ARG A 182 -10.40 14.59 -24.80
CA ARG A 182 -11.02 13.88 -23.66
C ARG A 182 -10.59 12.42 -23.60
N LYS A 183 -10.73 11.78 -22.42
CA LYS A 183 -10.44 10.37 -22.17
C LYS A 183 -8.95 9.99 -22.37
N ARG A 184 -8.05 10.95 -22.16
CA ARG A 184 -6.60 10.74 -22.15
C ARG A 184 -6.03 11.17 -20.79
N PRO A 185 -6.27 10.40 -19.73
CA PRO A 185 -5.76 10.75 -18.41
C PRO A 185 -4.23 10.71 -18.37
N LEU A 186 -3.66 11.47 -17.42
CA LEU A 186 -2.24 11.49 -17.11
C LEU A 186 -2.01 10.80 -15.76
N VAL A 187 -1.03 9.92 -15.69
CA VAL A 187 -0.48 9.39 -14.44
C VAL A 187 0.88 10.03 -14.21
N LEU A 188 0.98 10.85 -13.17
CA LEU A 188 2.20 11.53 -12.75
C LEU A 188 2.80 10.76 -11.57
N THR A 189 3.93 10.11 -11.78
CA THR A 189 4.66 9.37 -10.75
C THR A 189 5.90 10.13 -10.33
N ALA A 190 6.24 10.09 -9.07
CA ALA A 190 7.47 10.67 -8.55
C ALA A 190 7.81 10.14 -7.16
N ASP A 191 9.07 10.21 -6.80
CA ASP A 191 9.45 10.04 -5.41
C ASP A 191 9.12 11.29 -4.58
N ARG A 192 9.33 11.19 -3.30
CA ARG A 192 9.10 12.32 -2.41
C ARG A 192 10.08 13.47 -2.70
N GLY A 193 9.63 14.71 -2.50
CA GLY A 193 10.48 15.90 -2.69
C GLY A 193 10.62 16.36 -4.14
N ARG A 194 9.94 15.71 -5.10
CA ARG A 194 9.96 16.06 -6.53
C ARG A 194 8.96 17.15 -6.93
N GLY A 195 8.10 17.61 -6.00
CA GLY A 195 7.17 18.73 -6.24
C GLY A 195 5.90 18.40 -7.01
N LYS A 196 5.38 17.15 -6.90
CA LYS A 196 4.11 16.75 -7.53
C LYS A 196 2.94 17.69 -7.23
N SER A 197 2.59 17.85 -5.93
CA SER A 197 1.45 18.69 -5.52
C SER A 197 1.65 20.16 -5.86
N SER A 198 2.91 20.63 -5.90
CA SER A 198 3.26 21.97 -6.41
C SER A 198 2.98 22.10 -7.90
N ALA A 199 3.36 21.09 -8.71
CA ALA A 199 3.07 21.07 -10.14
C ALA A 199 1.58 21.08 -10.44
N LEU A 200 0.77 20.31 -9.67
CA LEU A 200 -0.69 20.35 -9.75
C LEU A 200 -1.24 21.75 -9.46
N GLY A 201 -0.73 22.43 -8.42
CA GLY A 201 -1.15 23.77 -8.03
C GLY A 201 -0.79 24.82 -9.07
N ILE A 202 0.44 24.79 -9.62
CA ILE A 202 0.91 25.71 -10.65
C ILE A 202 0.11 25.51 -11.95
N ALA A 203 -0.07 24.26 -12.39
CA ALA A 203 -0.87 23.96 -13.57
C ALA A 203 -2.32 24.42 -13.42
N SER A 204 -2.93 24.22 -12.23
CA SER A 204 -4.29 24.69 -11.93
C SER A 204 -4.39 26.22 -12.07
N ALA A 205 -3.42 26.96 -11.55
CA ALA A 205 -3.37 28.42 -11.68
C ALA A 205 -3.23 28.87 -13.14
N ASN A 206 -2.35 28.21 -13.92
CA ASN A 206 -2.15 28.50 -15.33
C ASN A 206 -3.42 28.23 -16.16
N ILE A 207 -4.11 27.13 -15.88
CA ILE A 207 -5.39 26.78 -16.52
C ILE A 207 -6.44 27.85 -16.23
N ILE A 208 -6.55 28.31 -14.97
CA ILE A 208 -7.51 29.37 -14.59
C ILE A 208 -7.19 30.69 -15.26
N LYS A 209 -5.90 31.03 -15.44
CA LYS A 209 -5.49 32.23 -16.20
C LYS A 209 -5.80 32.14 -17.67
N ALA A 210 -5.71 30.95 -18.26
CA ALA A 210 -5.89 30.73 -19.69
C ALA A 210 -7.36 30.60 -20.12
N LYS A 211 -8.26 30.27 -19.20
CA LYS A 211 -9.69 30.02 -19.49
C LYS A 211 -10.56 30.64 -18.41
N SER A 212 -11.50 31.50 -18.81
CA SER A 212 -12.52 32.04 -17.91
C SER A 212 -13.52 30.95 -17.50
N SER A 213 -13.92 30.95 -16.23
CA SER A 213 -14.89 30.00 -15.67
C SER A 213 -14.48 28.53 -15.77
N VAL A 214 -13.58 28.11 -14.88
CA VAL A 214 -13.08 26.72 -14.76
C VAL A 214 -13.38 26.19 -13.37
N THR A 215 -13.93 25.00 -13.30
CA THR A 215 -14.05 24.23 -12.05
C THR A 215 -13.04 23.08 -12.06
N ILE A 216 -12.07 23.13 -11.15
CA ILE A 216 -11.10 22.05 -10.91
C ILE A 216 -11.48 21.39 -9.60
N VAL A 217 -11.79 20.10 -9.64
CA VAL A 217 -11.98 19.29 -8.43
C VAL A 217 -10.66 18.59 -8.11
N VAL A 218 -10.27 18.68 -6.85
CA VAL A 218 -9.08 17.98 -6.31
C VAL A 218 -9.57 16.97 -5.28
N THR A 219 -9.07 15.75 -5.37
CA THR A 219 -9.33 14.70 -4.38
C THR A 219 -8.02 14.07 -3.91
N ALA A 220 -7.97 13.69 -2.64
CA ALA A 220 -6.84 13.06 -2.00
C ALA A 220 -7.31 12.29 -0.75
N PRO A 221 -6.51 11.36 -0.19
CA PRO A 221 -6.88 10.61 1.04
C PRO A 221 -7.20 11.52 2.23
N ASN A 222 -6.53 12.66 2.32
CA ASN A 222 -6.81 13.65 3.36
C ASN A 222 -6.51 15.07 2.85
N VAL A 223 -7.16 16.06 3.48
CA VAL A 223 -7.04 17.48 3.09
C VAL A 223 -5.64 18.07 3.35
N LYS A 224 -4.84 17.48 4.23
CA LYS A 224 -3.48 17.98 4.49
C LYS A 224 -2.55 17.76 3.31
N ALA A 225 -2.75 16.67 2.56
CA ALA A 225 -1.93 16.34 1.40
C ALA A 225 -1.98 17.42 0.32
N ILE A 226 -3.12 18.11 0.17
CA ILE A 226 -3.33 19.10 -0.89
C ILE A 226 -2.97 20.53 -0.50
N GLN A 227 -2.54 20.79 0.72
CA GLN A 227 -2.14 22.15 1.17
C GLN A 227 -1.07 22.80 0.25
N PRO A 228 -0.02 22.08 -0.19
CA PRO A 228 0.95 22.64 -1.12
C PRO A 228 0.32 23.07 -2.45
N LEU A 229 -0.65 22.30 -2.97
CA LEU A 229 -1.38 22.64 -4.20
C LEU A 229 -2.09 23.99 -4.05
N PHE A 230 -2.87 24.16 -3.00
CA PHE A 230 -3.59 25.45 -2.75
C PHE A 230 -2.61 26.61 -2.55
N LYS A 231 -1.54 26.41 -1.77
CA LYS A 231 -0.52 27.45 -1.52
C LYS A 231 0.12 27.93 -2.83
N HIS A 232 0.49 27.02 -3.73
CA HIS A 232 1.10 27.39 -5.02
C HIS A 232 0.09 28.01 -5.97
N ALA A 233 -1.15 27.52 -6.01
CA ALA A 233 -2.20 28.11 -6.83
C ALA A 233 -2.51 29.54 -6.37
N GLN A 234 -2.67 29.77 -5.07
CA GLN A 234 -2.95 31.08 -4.50
C GLN A 234 -1.82 32.08 -4.75
N LYS A 235 -0.56 31.65 -4.62
CA LYS A 235 0.61 32.50 -4.92
C LYS A 235 0.62 33.03 -6.35
N LEU A 236 0.11 32.23 -7.31
CA LEU A 236 0.08 32.59 -8.72
C LEU A 236 -1.23 33.29 -9.15
N LEU A 237 -2.26 33.26 -8.32
CA LEU A 237 -3.56 33.92 -8.53
C LEU A 237 -3.77 35.01 -7.49
N PRO A 238 -3.20 36.22 -7.68
CA PRO A 238 -3.21 37.26 -6.64
C PRO A 238 -4.62 37.77 -6.28
N ASN A 239 -5.59 37.62 -7.17
CA ASN A 239 -6.99 38.00 -6.92
C ASN A 239 -7.84 36.85 -6.32
N SER A 240 -7.21 35.71 -6.00
CA SER A 240 -7.90 34.59 -5.41
C SER A 240 -8.09 34.72 -3.91
N SER A 241 -9.15 34.15 -3.40
CA SER A 241 -9.44 34.05 -1.98
C SER A 241 -9.85 32.64 -1.58
N MET A 242 -9.48 32.24 -0.37
CA MET A 242 -10.00 31.00 0.23
C MET A 242 -11.40 31.27 0.77
N GLU A 243 -12.44 30.73 0.12
CA GLU A 243 -13.81 30.78 0.63
C GLU A 243 -13.95 29.95 1.92
N ASN A 244 -13.27 28.81 1.96
CA ASN A 244 -13.15 27.93 3.11
C ASN A 244 -11.85 27.11 3.01
N ARG A 245 -11.62 26.16 3.96
CA ARG A 245 -10.41 25.31 3.96
C ARG A 245 -10.28 24.39 2.75
N HIS A 246 -11.32 24.27 1.93
CA HIS A 246 -11.44 23.31 0.83
C HIS A 246 -11.68 23.97 -0.52
N THR A 247 -11.80 25.30 -0.58
CA THR A 247 -12.20 25.99 -1.82
C THR A 247 -11.40 27.28 -2.00
N LEU A 248 -10.67 27.35 -3.10
CA LEU A 248 -10.02 28.55 -3.61
C LEU A 248 -10.85 29.09 -4.76
N VAL A 249 -11.27 30.36 -4.68
CA VAL A 249 -12.06 31.05 -5.70
C VAL A 249 -11.20 32.13 -6.34
N ASN A 250 -11.27 32.23 -7.68
CA ASN A 250 -10.68 33.31 -8.46
C ASN A 250 -11.69 33.72 -9.53
N GLU A 251 -12.38 34.84 -9.32
CA GLU A 251 -13.48 35.32 -10.16
C GLU A 251 -14.58 34.27 -10.37
N GLN A 252 -14.76 33.76 -11.60
CA GLN A 252 -15.75 32.72 -11.93
C GLN A 252 -15.16 31.30 -11.87
N SER A 253 -13.86 31.18 -11.56
CA SER A 253 -13.17 29.90 -11.50
C SER A 253 -12.94 29.46 -10.06
N LYS A 254 -12.87 28.14 -9.83
CA LYS A 254 -12.62 27.59 -8.50
C LYS A 254 -11.81 26.31 -8.53
N ILE A 255 -11.02 26.10 -7.46
CA ILE A 255 -10.37 24.84 -7.13
C ILE A 255 -11.04 24.34 -5.85
N VAL A 256 -11.64 23.16 -5.88
CA VAL A 256 -12.44 22.61 -4.77
C VAL A 256 -11.89 21.25 -4.37
N PHE A 257 -11.60 21.06 -3.10
CA PHE A 257 -11.33 19.72 -2.56
C PHE A 257 -12.63 18.99 -2.24
N VAL A 258 -12.75 17.75 -2.72
CA VAL A 258 -13.83 16.84 -2.42
C VAL A 258 -13.24 15.49 -2.03
N ALA A 259 -13.65 14.91 -0.91
CA ALA A 259 -13.16 13.62 -0.46
C ALA A 259 -13.49 12.51 -1.49
N PRO A 260 -12.65 11.45 -1.59
CA PRO A 260 -12.80 10.43 -2.65
C PRO A 260 -14.16 9.72 -2.67
N ASP A 261 -14.70 9.41 -1.51
CA ASP A 261 -16.05 8.83 -1.35
C ASP A 261 -17.16 9.80 -1.78
N GLU A 262 -16.99 11.06 -1.46
CA GLU A 262 -17.92 12.13 -1.82
C GLU A 262 -17.87 12.42 -3.33
N VAL A 263 -16.71 12.38 -3.98
CA VAL A 263 -16.58 12.47 -5.45
C VAL A 263 -17.43 11.41 -6.13
N LEU A 264 -17.42 10.19 -5.62
CA LEU A 264 -18.19 9.08 -6.19
C LEU A 264 -19.69 9.16 -5.87
N ARG A 265 -20.06 9.74 -4.72
CA ARG A 265 -21.45 9.87 -4.28
C ARG A 265 -22.17 11.00 -5.00
N THR A 266 -21.53 12.17 -5.11
CA THR A 266 -22.15 13.39 -5.65
C THR A 266 -21.84 13.64 -7.11
N GLN A 267 -20.78 13.03 -7.63
CA GLN A 267 -20.27 13.22 -8.99
C GLN A 267 -20.24 14.70 -9.41
N PRO A 268 -19.53 15.57 -8.64
CA PRO A 268 -19.53 17.00 -8.92
C PRO A 268 -19.08 17.28 -10.34
N ASP A 269 -19.80 18.16 -11.03
CA ASP A 269 -19.39 18.61 -12.36
C ASP A 269 -18.11 19.41 -12.31
N CYS A 270 -17.12 19.04 -13.13
CA CYS A 270 -15.83 19.71 -13.21
C CYS A 270 -15.22 19.61 -14.61
N ASP A 271 -14.40 20.60 -14.93
CA ASP A 271 -13.60 20.63 -16.18
C ASP A 271 -12.40 19.69 -16.09
N LEU A 272 -11.83 19.53 -14.87
CA LEU A 272 -10.65 18.70 -14.61
C LEU A 272 -10.75 18.09 -13.20
N LEU A 273 -10.51 16.78 -13.08
CA LEU A 273 -10.37 16.09 -11.82
C LEU A 273 -8.88 15.79 -11.56
N LEU A 274 -8.34 16.32 -10.47
CA LEU A 274 -6.98 16.03 -9.98
C LEU A 274 -7.09 15.05 -8.81
N VAL A 275 -6.38 13.93 -8.91
CA VAL A 275 -6.33 12.88 -7.87
C VAL A 275 -4.90 12.87 -7.32
N ASP A 276 -4.70 13.51 -6.18
CA ASP A 276 -3.36 13.53 -5.53
C ASP A 276 -3.23 12.37 -4.53
N GLU A 277 -2.01 11.86 -4.37
CA GLU A 277 -1.69 10.63 -3.62
C GLU A 277 -2.61 9.44 -4.02
N ALA A 278 -2.76 9.23 -5.33
CA ALA A 278 -3.69 8.25 -5.90
C ALA A 278 -3.43 6.82 -5.41
N ALA A 279 -2.18 6.44 -5.12
CA ALA A 279 -1.85 5.13 -4.57
C ALA A 279 -2.44 4.89 -3.16
N ALA A 280 -2.80 5.92 -2.44
CA ALA A 280 -3.47 5.81 -1.15
C ALA A 280 -5.01 5.81 -1.25
N ILE A 281 -5.55 5.89 -2.47
CA ILE A 281 -6.99 5.76 -2.73
C ILE A 281 -7.28 4.36 -3.27
N PRO A 282 -8.31 3.66 -2.75
CA PRO A 282 -8.65 2.32 -3.19
C PRO A 282 -8.85 2.20 -4.70
N LEU A 283 -8.22 1.19 -5.31
CA LEU A 283 -8.28 0.95 -6.76
C LEU A 283 -9.70 0.88 -7.33
N PRO A 284 -10.71 0.24 -6.67
CA PRO A 284 -12.08 0.26 -7.14
C PRO A 284 -12.68 1.67 -7.23
N MET A 285 -12.31 2.57 -6.32
CA MET A 285 -12.76 3.96 -6.35
C MET A 285 -12.16 4.72 -7.53
N LEU A 286 -10.87 4.54 -7.78
CA LEU A 286 -10.17 5.15 -8.92
C LEU A 286 -10.74 4.67 -10.26
N LYS A 287 -11.07 3.37 -10.38
CA LYS A 287 -11.73 2.81 -11.56
C LYS A 287 -13.07 3.50 -11.83
N ARG A 288 -13.91 3.64 -10.81
CA ARG A 288 -15.20 4.34 -10.92
C ARG A 288 -15.03 5.83 -11.29
N MET A 289 -14.00 6.51 -10.77
CA MET A 289 -13.69 7.88 -11.17
C MET A 289 -13.33 7.95 -12.66
N VAL A 290 -12.52 7.02 -13.18
CA VAL A 290 -12.17 6.94 -14.63
C VAL A 290 -13.42 6.72 -15.51
N GLU A 291 -14.39 5.95 -15.02
CA GLU A 291 -15.65 5.73 -15.72
C GLU A 291 -16.50 7.00 -15.81
N SER A 292 -16.54 7.78 -14.72
CA SER A 292 -17.39 8.99 -14.60
C SER A 292 -16.77 10.24 -15.21
N TYR A 293 -15.44 10.40 -15.15
CA TYR A 293 -14.76 11.63 -15.56
C TYR A 293 -13.92 11.46 -16.83
N HIS A 294 -13.82 12.53 -17.62
CA HIS A 294 -13.16 12.49 -18.92
C HIS A 294 -11.79 13.17 -18.97
N ARG A 295 -11.52 14.08 -18.05
CA ARG A 295 -10.22 14.76 -17.91
C ARG A 295 -9.71 14.56 -16.50
N MET A 296 -8.63 13.80 -16.36
CA MET A 296 -8.12 13.39 -15.07
C MET A 296 -6.60 13.38 -15.05
N VAL A 297 -6.05 13.78 -13.93
CA VAL A 297 -4.63 13.61 -13.59
C VAL A 297 -4.54 12.83 -12.29
N PHE A 298 -3.83 11.73 -12.31
CA PHE A 298 -3.47 10.94 -11.13
C PHE A 298 -2.03 11.28 -10.75
N SER A 299 -1.81 11.70 -9.52
CA SER A 299 -0.49 11.98 -8.98
C SER A 299 -0.22 11.00 -7.84
N THR A 300 0.93 10.33 -7.86
CA THR A 300 1.26 9.34 -6.86
C THR A 300 2.75 9.31 -6.52
N THR A 301 3.06 8.99 -5.27
CA THR A 301 4.41 8.71 -4.80
C THR A 301 4.76 7.25 -5.08
N VAL A 302 5.91 6.99 -5.71
CA VAL A 302 6.40 5.63 -5.97
C VAL A 302 7.11 5.10 -4.73
N HIS A 303 8.08 5.85 -4.20
CA HIS A 303 8.82 5.51 -3.00
C HIS A 303 8.57 6.55 -1.92
N GLY A 304 8.08 6.12 -0.76
CA GLY A 304 7.80 7.00 0.37
C GLY A 304 7.62 6.21 1.67
N TYR A 305 7.65 6.92 2.79
CA TYR A 305 7.44 6.34 4.12
C TYR A 305 5.99 5.81 4.34
N GLU A 306 5.05 6.15 3.47
CA GLU A 306 3.65 5.67 3.53
C GLU A 306 3.45 4.32 2.83
N GLY A 307 4.52 3.76 2.25
CA GLY A 307 4.52 2.54 1.48
C GLY A 307 4.87 2.75 0.01
N SER A 308 5.20 1.66 -0.69
CA SER A 308 5.51 1.76 -2.12
C SER A 308 4.23 1.78 -2.94
N GLY A 309 4.06 2.82 -3.76
CA GLY A 309 3.00 2.91 -4.76
C GLY A 309 3.19 1.99 -5.98
N ARG A 310 4.25 1.15 -6.00
CA ARG A 310 4.58 0.28 -7.14
C ARG A 310 3.48 -0.73 -7.46
N GLY A 311 2.97 -1.45 -6.46
CA GLY A 311 1.90 -2.43 -6.67
C GLY A 311 0.61 -1.79 -7.19
N PHE A 312 0.34 -0.55 -6.80
CA PHE A 312 -0.72 0.27 -7.34
C PHE A 312 -0.46 0.61 -8.82
N GLY A 313 0.72 1.18 -9.15
CA GLY A 313 1.08 1.60 -10.50
C GLY A 313 0.87 0.45 -11.49
N ILE A 314 1.47 -0.69 -11.25
CA ILE A 314 1.41 -1.86 -12.14
C ILE A 314 -0.05 -2.30 -12.40
N LYS A 315 -0.88 -2.45 -11.36
CA LYS A 315 -2.27 -2.91 -11.49
C LYS A 315 -3.18 -1.85 -12.11
N PHE A 316 -3.02 -0.58 -11.70
CA PHE A 316 -3.83 0.50 -12.21
C PHE A 316 -3.49 0.84 -13.66
N GLU A 317 -2.20 0.93 -14.01
CA GLU A 317 -1.75 1.24 -15.37
C GLU A 317 -2.12 0.14 -16.36
N LYS A 318 -2.03 -1.14 -15.97
CA LYS A 318 -2.49 -2.26 -16.78
C LYS A 318 -3.99 -2.12 -17.10
N TRP A 319 -4.82 -1.92 -16.07
CA TRP A 319 -6.26 -1.73 -16.24
C TRP A 319 -6.57 -0.45 -17.05
N LEU A 320 -5.85 0.65 -16.79
CA LEU A 320 -6.04 1.91 -17.48
C LEU A 320 -5.70 1.79 -18.97
N SER A 321 -4.70 1.00 -19.32
CA SER A 321 -4.33 0.71 -20.72
C SER A 321 -5.45 0.01 -21.50
N GLU A 322 -6.22 -0.84 -20.83
CA GLU A 322 -7.39 -1.49 -21.40
C GLU A 322 -8.59 -0.51 -21.56
N GLN A 323 -8.84 0.33 -20.56
CA GLN A 323 -10.00 1.22 -20.51
C GLN A 323 -9.77 2.56 -21.23
N ARG A 324 -8.56 3.04 -21.26
CA ARG A 324 -8.13 4.34 -21.83
C ARG A 324 -6.81 4.19 -22.59
N PRO A 325 -6.78 3.52 -23.75
CA PRO A 325 -5.52 3.16 -24.47
C PRO A 325 -4.60 4.35 -24.80
N ASN A 326 -5.13 5.57 -24.77
CA ASN A 326 -4.37 6.80 -25.04
C ASN A 326 -3.99 7.58 -23.77
N TRP A 327 -4.00 6.93 -22.60
CA TRP A 327 -3.48 7.52 -21.36
C TRP A 327 -1.99 7.83 -21.49
N ARG A 328 -1.48 8.69 -20.63
CA ARG A 328 -0.07 9.10 -20.63
C ARG A 328 0.52 8.90 -19.26
N SER A 329 1.80 8.56 -19.22
CA SER A 329 2.62 8.52 -18.01
C SER A 329 3.67 9.63 -18.09
N PHE A 330 3.96 10.22 -16.92
CA PHE A 330 5.08 11.12 -16.74
C PHE A 330 5.75 10.83 -15.41
N LYS A 331 7.05 10.50 -15.43
CA LYS A 331 7.84 10.26 -14.23
C LYS A 331 8.66 11.50 -13.90
N LEU A 332 8.47 12.04 -12.70
CA LEU A 332 9.20 13.20 -12.20
C LEU A 332 10.34 12.69 -11.31
N GLU A 333 11.54 12.63 -11.89
CA GLU A 333 12.72 12.07 -11.20
C GLU A 333 13.57 13.14 -10.52
N GLN A 334 13.58 14.36 -11.08
CA GLN A 334 14.41 15.45 -10.62
C GLN A 334 13.92 16.00 -9.28
N PRO A 335 14.74 15.95 -8.21
CA PRO A 335 14.38 16.56 -6.93
C PRO A 335 14.40 18.09 -7.02
N ILE A 336 13.55 18.74 -6.23
CA ILE A 336 13.52 20.22 -6.14
C ILE A 336 14.00 20.74 -4.77
N ARG A 337 13.96 19.89 -3.74
CA ARG A 337 14.41 20.24 -2.38
C ARG A 337 15.91 20.06 -2.17
N TRP A 338 16.51 19.16 -2.91
CA TRP A 338 17.94 18.88 -2.96
C TRP A 338 18.38 18.63 -4.41
N ASN A 339 19.63 18.41 -4.66
CA ASN A 339 20.12 18.13 -6.00
C ASN A 339 20.08 16.64 -6.34
N VAL A 340 20.23 16.29 -7.62
CA VAL A 340 20.34 14.90 -8.07
C VAL A 340 21.55 14.23 -7.43
N HIS A 341 21.49 12.91 -7.24
CA HIS A 341 22.51 12.13 -6.59
C HIS A 341 22.81 12.55 -5.13
N ASP A 342 21.78 13.01 -4.41
CA ASP A 342 21.85 13.33 -2.99
C ASP A 342 22.29 12.10 -2.19
N PRO A 343 23.43 12.13 -1.47
CA PRO A 343 23.98 10.97 -0.77
C PRO A 343 23.04 10.42 0.32
N LEU A 344 22.29 11.32 0.98
CA LEU A 344 21.38 10.93 2.05
C LEU A 344 20.12 10.26 1.50
N GLU A 345 19.67 10.62 0.31
CA GLU A 345 18.56 9.93 -0.37
C GLU A 345 18.95 8.51 -0.76
N SER A 346 20.11 8.34 -1.38
CA SER A 346 20.62 7.01 -1.75
C SER A 346 20.81 6.12 -0.52
N TRP A 347 21.42 6.69 0.52
CA TRP A 347 21.60 6.00 1.80
C TRP A 347 20.27 5.57 2.44
N LEU A 348 19.25 6.42 2.39
CA LEU A 348 17.91 6.12 2.92
C LEU A 348 17.26 4.96 2.17
N PHE A 349 17.36 4.96 0.84
CA PHE A 349 16.79 3.91 -0.01
C PHE A 349 17.46 2.57 0.24
N ASP A 350 18.79 2.53 0.35
CA ASP A 350 19.55 1.34 0.69
C ASP A 350 19.24 0.82 2.10
N THR A 351 19.12 1.74 3.08
CA THR A 351 18.87 1.40 4.48
C THR A 351 17.55 0.68 4.69
N PHE A 352 16.48 1.15 4.03
CA PHE A 352 15.14 0.60 4.19
C PHE A 352 14.65 -0.19 2.98
N LEU A 353 15.52 -0.47 2.03
CA LEU A 353 15.22 -1.22 0.80
C LEU A 353 14.04 -0.63 0.02
N LEU A 354 13.93 0.72 -0.01
CA LEU A 354 12.80 1.42 -0.60
C LEU A 354 12.83 1.36 -2.12
N ASP A 355 14.01 1.32 -2.74
CA ASP A 355 14.24 1.22 -4.19
C ASP A 355 14.81 -0.17 -4.55
N SER A 356 14.30 -1.23 -3.90
CA SER A 356 14.64 -2.58 -4.30
C SER A 356 13.94 -2.90 -5.62
N ASP A 357 14.61 -2.57 -6.75
CA ASP A 357 14.18 -3.04 -8.06
C ASP A 357 14.21 -4.56 -8.08
N ILE A 358 13.15 -5.16 -8.64
CA ILE A 358 13.14 -6.59 -8.86
C ILE A 358 14.22 -6.87 -9.92
N GLU A 359 15.22 -7.66 -9.54
CA GLU A 359 16.29 -8.07 -10.46
C GLU A 359 15.66 -8.85 -11.63
N ALA A 360 15.89 -8.39 -12.86
CA ALA A 360 15.35 -9.08 -14.04
C ALA A 360 15.86 -10.53 -14.10
N LEU A 361 14.96 -11.46 -14.37
CA LEU A 361 15.34 -12.86 -14.49
C LEU A 361 16.08 -13.13 -15.81
N PRO A 362 17.03 -14.07 -15.83
CA PRO A 362 17.58 -14.60 -17.08
C PRO A 362 16.46 -15.10 -17.99
N LYS A 363 16.62 -14.92 -19.32
CA LYS A 363 15.61 -15.37 -20.28
C LYS A 363 15.35 -16.88 -20.22
N ASP A 364 16.35 -17.64 -19.81
CA ASP A 364 16.36 -19.10 -19.75
C ASP A 364 16.29 -19.62 -18.31
N VAL A 365 15.55 -18.91 -17.43
CA VAL A 365 15.42 -19.36 -16.04
C VAL A 365 14.74 -20.71 -15.98
N GLU A 366 15.42 -21.69 -15.40
CA GLU A 366 14.89 -23.05 -15.23
C GLU A 366 13.84 -23.08 -14.11
N LEU A 367 12.67 -23.66 -14.41
CA LEU A 367 11.59 -23.87 -13.45
C LEU A 367 11.54 -25.32 -12.91
N GLU A 368 12.52 -26.14 -13.29
CA GLU A 368 12.78 -27.47 -12.74
C GLU A 368 13.93 -27.40 -11.74
N GLY A 369 13.99 -28.31 -10.78
CA GLY A 369 15.08 -28.35 -9.79
C GLY A 369 15.10 -27.19 -8.78
N LEU A 370 13.98 -26.48 -8.60
CA LEU A 370 13.90 -25.32 -7.71
C LEU A 370 14.18 -25.68 -6.26
N SER A 371 14.95 -24.82 -5.56
CA SER A 371 15.26 -24.97 -4.15
C SER A 371 14.29 -24.15 -3.29
N TRP A 372 13.75 -24.80 -2.24
CA TRP A 372 12.87 -24.16 -1.25
C TRP A 372 13.61 -23.95 0.05
N HIS A 373 13.63 -22.73 0.58
CA HIS A 373 14.33 -22.37 1.79
C HIS A 373 13.41 -21.69 2.80
N ARG A 374 13.54 -22.03 4.07
CA ARG A 374 13.10 -21.22 5.20
C ARG A 374 14.35 -20.52 5.75
N PHE A 375 14.36 -19.21 5.72
CA PHE A 375 15.50 -18.43 6.19
C PHE A 375 15.32 -18.09 7.66
N ASP A 376 16.34 -18.38 8.46
CA ASP A 376 16.49 -17.74 9.74
C ASP A 376 16.97 -16.29 9.54
N LYS A 377 16.72 -15.45 10.53
CA LYS A 377 16.92 -14.01 10.39
C LYS A 377 18.38 -13.61 10.40
N GLN A 378 19.23 -14.38 11.09
CA GLN A 378 20.67 -14.16 11.07
C GLN A 378 21.22 -14.42 9.67
N THR A 379 20.80 -15.50 9.03
CA THR A 379 21.15 -15.80 7.64
C THR A 379 20.76 -14.67 6.67
N LEU A 380 19.60 -14.01 6.88
CA LEU A 380 19.21 -12.85 6.09
C LEU A 380 20.13 -11.65 6.30
N LEU A 381 20.60 -11.41 7.51
CA LEU A 381 21.58 -10.35 7.81
C LEU A 381 22.95 -10.62 7.21
N ASP A 382 23.36 -11.89 7.18
CA ASP A 382 24.66 -12.30 6.66
C ASP A 382 24.67 -12.41 5.12
N ASN A 383 23.48 -12.53 4.50
CA ASN A 383 23.26 -12.53 3.06
C ASN A 383 22.30 -11.41 2.62
N PRO A 384 22.73 -10.15 2.63
CA PRO A 384 21.89 -9.01 2.28
C PRO A 384 21.24 -9.11 0.90
N ARG A 385 21.89 -9.78 -0.07
CA ARG A 385 21.33 -10.01 -1.41
C ARG A 385 20.03 -10.79 -1.36
N VAL A 386 19.95 -11.86 -0.57
CA VAL A 386 18.73 -12.65 -0.39
C VAL A 386 17.63 -11.82 0.26
N LEU A 387 17.98 -11.04 1.29
CA LEU A 387 17.02 -10.12 1.94
C LEU A 387 16.47 -9.10 0.94
N ILE A 388 17.32 -8.47 0.14
CA ILE A 388 16.96 -7.47 -0.86
C ILE A 388 16.01 -8.08 -1.92
N GLN A 389 16.36 -9.23 -2.50
CA GLN A 389 15.54 -9.90 -3.52
C GLN A 389 14.16 -10.27 -2.97
N CYS A 390 14.10 -10.93 -1.81
CA CYS A 390 12.84 -11.36 -1.21
C CYS A 390 11.99 -10.15 -0.77
N PHE A 391 12.60 -9.15 -0.13
CA PHE A 391 11.88 -7.96 0.33
C PHE A 391 11.37 -7.13 -0.83
N GLY A 392 12.17 -6.99 -1.91
CA GLY A 392 11.75 -6.33 -3.14
C GLY A 392 10.52 -6.98 -3.78
N LEU A 393 10.46 -8.32 -3.84
CA LEU A 393 9.27 -9.04 -4.30
C LEU A 393 8.06 -8.78 -3.39
N LEU A 394 8.24 -8.81 -2.06
CA LEU A 394 7.15 -8.56 -1.10
C LEU A 394 6.63 -7.12 -1.21
N VAL A 395 7.51 -6.14 -1.43
CA VAL A 395 7.15 -4.73 -1.65
C VAL A 395 6.33 -4.56 -2.92
N SER A 396 6.76 -5.17 -4.03
CA SER A 396 6.11 -5.03 -5.34
C SER A 396 4.74 -5.70 -5.42
N ALA A 397 4.53 -6.79 -4.68
CA ALA A 397 3.29 -7.56 -4.71
C ALA A 397 2.19 -6.97 -3.83
N HIS A 398 2.52 -6.10 -2.87
CA HIS A 398 1.59 -5.58 -1.88
C HIS A 398 1.34 -4.08 -2.04
N TYR A 399 0.11 -3.68 -1.70
CA TYR A 399 -0.38 -2.31 -1.85
C TYR A 399 0.34 -1.30 -0.96
N GLN A 400 0.73 -1.72 0.24
CA GLN A 400 1.47 -0.89 1.20
C GLN A 400 2.55 -1.73 1.88
N THR A 401 3.79 -1.31 1.75
CA THR A 401 4.92 -1.83 2.51
C THR A 401 5.71 -0.64 3.03
N SER A 402 5.92 -0.59 4.32
CA SER A 402 6.55 0.53 5.01
C SER A 402 7.96 0.17 5.49
N PRO A 403 8.82 1.16 5.79
CA PRO A 403 10.12 0.93 6.44
C PRO A 403 10.03 0.08 7.72
N ASN A 404 8.96 0.21 8.50
CA ASN A 404 8.74 -0.60 9.71
C ASN A 404 8.51 -2.08 9.39
N ASP A 405 8.08 -2.46 8.18
CA ASP A 405 7.92 -3.87 7.80
C ASP A 405 9.26 -4.60 7.74
N LEU A 406 10.35 -3.92 7.30
CA LEU A 406 11.71 -4.47 7.35
C LEU A 406 12.16 -4.70 8.79
N ILE A 407 11.93 -3.71 9.67
CA ILE A 407 12.27 -3.82 11.10
C ILE A 407 11.51 -4.98 11.74
N GLN A 408 10.21 -5.10 11.48
CA GLN A 408 9.40 -6.20 11.99
C GLN A 408 9.85 -7.56 11.45
N LEU A 409 10.21 -7.64 10.16
CA LEU A 409 10.76 -8.86 9.59
C LEU A 409 12.01 -9.32 10.33
N LEU A 410 12.90 -8.41 10.70
CA LEU A 410 14.14 -8.73 11.38
C LEU A 410 13.94 -9.07 12.87
N ASP A 411 13.06 -8.36 13.58
CA ASP A 411 12.95 -8.45 15.05
C ASP A 411 11.86 -9.39 15.56
N ASN A 412 10.77 -9.57 14.82
CA ASN A 412 9.64 -10.36 15.32
C ASN A 412 9.94 -11.86 15.25
N PRO A 413 10.13 -12.58 16.39
CA PRO A 413 10.50 -14.00 16.40
C PRO A 413 9.43 -14.91 15.79
N GLN A 414 8.15 -14.50 15.77
CA GLN A 414 7.07 -15.26 15.16
C GLN A 414 7.02 -15.17 13.64
N MET A 415 7.75 -14.23 13.03
CA MET A 415 7.77 -14.10 11.57
C MET A 415 8.85 -14.99 10.94
N SER A 416 8.51 -15.63 9.82
CA SER A 416 9.44 -16.43 9.02
C SER A 416 9.32 -16.08 7.54
N LEU A 417 10.47 -16.01 6.87
CA LEU A 417 10.57 -15.81 5.43
C LEU A 417 10.90 -17.13 4.75
N HIS A 418 10.07 -17.51 3.79
CA HIS A 418 10.27 -18.67 2.95
C HIS A 418 10.44 -18.22 1.50
N ALA A 419 11.33 -18.82 0.74
CA ALA A 419 11.49 -18.45 -0.66
C ALA A 419 11.87 -19.64 -1.55
N LEU A 420 11.51 -19.48 -2.82
CA LEU A 420 11.77 -20.41 -3.91
C LEU A 420 12.81 -19.79 -4.83
N PHE A 421 13.91 -20.52 -5.04
CA PHE A 421 15.03 -20.07 -5.85
C PHE A 421 15.27 -21.00 -7.06
N SER A 422 15.71 -20.39 -8.16
CA SER A 422 16.45 -21.02 -9.23
C SER A 422 17.86 -20.44 -9.17
N ASP A 423 18.84 -21.27 -8.84
CA ASP A 423 20.21 -20.87 -8.54
C ASP A 423 20.26 -19.71 -7.51
N GLN A 424 20.70 -18.51 -7.92
CA GLN A 424 20.79 -17.32 -7.05
C GLN A 424 19.61 -16.35 -7.23
N HIS A 425 18.60 -16.66 -8.06
CA HIS A 425 17.49 -15.77 -8.34
C HIS A 425 16.25 -16.18 -7.54
N CYS A 426 15.71 -15.25 -6.76
CA CYS A 426 14.47 -15.45 -6.03
C CYS A 426 13.27 -15.40 -6.99
N LEU A 427 12.62 -16.53 -7.19
CA LEU A 427 11.44 -16.66 -8.06
C LEU A 427 10.14 -16.30 -7.35
N GLY A 428 10.12 -16.44 -6.04
CA GLY A 428 8.96 -16.09 -5.22
C GLY A 428 9.22 -16.32 -3.75
N CYS A 429 8.43 -15.67 -2.90
CA CYS A 429 8.58 -15.78 -1.46
C CYS A 429 7.25 -15.71 -0.72
N ILE A 430 7.23 -16.26 0.49
CA ILE A 430 6.11 -16.22 1.42
C ILE A 430 6.61 -15.68 2.76
N LEU A 431 5.90 -14.69 3.30
CA LEU A 431 6.08 -14.20 4.66
C LEU A 431 4.97 -14.77 5.54
N THR A 432 5.35 -15.49 6.59
CA THR A 432 4.43 -16.08 7.55
C THR A 432 4.60 -15.50 8.95
N VAL A 433 3.57 -15.65 9.78
CA VAL A 433 3.60 -15.33 11.20
C VAL A 433 2.90 -16.42 12.00
N GLU A 434 3.51 -16.80 13.12
CA GLU A 434 2.94 -17.76 14.06
C GLU A 434 1.92 -17.06 14.95
N GLU A 435 0.71 -17.61 15.03
CA GLU A 435 -0.42 -17.09 15.80
C GLU A 435 -1.09 -18.22 16.59
N GLY A 436 -2.02 -17.87 17.48
CA GLY A 436 -2.77 -18.85 18.26
C GLY A 436 -2.10 -19.22 19.57
N ALA A 437 -2.35 -20.43 20.07
CA ALA A 437 -1.92 -20.91 21.39
C ALA A 437 -2.34 -19.96 22.54
N LEU A 438 -3.53 -19.36 22.43
CA LEU A 438 -4.07 -18.42 23.44
C LEU A 438 -4.64 -19.17 24.65
N SER A 439 -4.52 -18.56 25.83
CA SER A 439 -5.17 -19.09 27.05
C SER A 439 -6.69 -18.92 26.98
N HIS A 440 -7.42 -19.81 27.64
CA HIS A 440 -8.88 -19.73 27.70
C HIS A 440 -9.40 -18.42 28.29
N GLU A 441 -8.71 -17.85 29.30
CA GLU A 441 -9.07 -16.54 29.87
C GLU A 441 -8.96 -15.42 28.84
N LEU A 442 -7.86 -15.39 28.04
CA LEU A 442 -7.67 -14.39 27.02
C LEU A 442 -8.70 -14.54 25.90
N ILE A 443 -9.07 -15.77 25.55
CA ILE A 443 -10.11 -16.04 24.54
C ILE A 443 -11.46 -15.49 25.01
N GLN A 444 -11.83 -15.68 26.26
CA GLN A 444 -13.07 -15.12 26.84
C GLN A 444 -13.05 -13.59 26.81
N ASP A 445 -11.94 -12.96 27.14
CA ASP A 445 -11.80 -11.49 27.07
C ASP A 445 -11.91 -10.98 25.63
N VAL A 446 -11.37 -11.73 24.65
CA VAL A 446 -11.50 -11.41 23.21
C VAL A 446 -12.95 -11.50 22.76
N GLN A 447 -13.67 -12.58 23.14
CA GLN A 447 -15.08 -12.78 22.79
C GLN A 447 -16.00 -11.72 23.39
N LEU A 448 -15.68 -11.27 24.61
CA LEU A 448 -16.39 -10.18 25.28
C LEU A 448 -15.97 -8.78 24.78
N GLY A 449 -15.04 -8.69 23.83
CA GLY A 449 -14.56 -7.43 23.29
C GLY A 449 -13.67 -6.61 24.25
N LYS A 450 -13.25 -7.18 25.38
CA LYS A 450 -12.44 -6.52 26.41
C LYS A 450 -10.97 -6.39 26.01
N ARG A 451 -10.45 -7.35 25.23
CA ARG A 451 -9.04 -7.37 24.79
C ARG A 451 -8.90 -7.69 23.31
N ARG A 452 -7.88 -7.09 22.70
CA ARG A 452 -7.40 -7.39 21.35
C ARG A 452 -5.90 -7.66 21.40
N PRO A 453 -5.46 -8.91 21.60
CA PRO A 453 -4.04 -9.23 21.61
C PRO A 453 -3.42 -8.93 20.25
N ARG A 454 -2.28 -8.24 20.24
CA ARG A 454 -1.52 -7.96 19.03
C ARG A 454 -0.86 -9.23 18.52
N GLY A 455 -0.72 -9.36 17.19
CA GLY A 455 -0.04 -10.51 16.59
C GLY A 455 -0.87 -11.78 16.44
N HIS A 456 -2.19 -11.75 16.74
CA HIS A 456 -3.07 -12.91 16.65
C HIS A 456 -4.36 -12.60 15.87
N LEU A 457 -4.21 -12.19 14.60
CA LEU A 457 -5.34 -11.73 13.78
C LEU A 457 -6.35 -12.85 13.49
N ALA A 458 -5.90 -13.97 12.93
CA ALA A 458 -6.79 -15.05 12.51
C ALA A 458 -7.48 -15.74 13.72
N PRO A 459 -6.75 -16.18 14.76
CA PRO A 459 -7.35 -16.78 15.95
C PRO A 459 -8.37 -15.89 16.64
N THR A 460 -8.08 -14.59 16.76
CA THR A 460 -8.99 -13.65 17.45
C THR A 460 -10.25 -13.36 16.62
N LEU A 461 -10.15 -13.30 15.29
CA LEU A 461 -11.34 -13.16 14.43
C LEU A 461 -12.23 -14.40 14.51
N LEU A 462 -11.63 -15.60 14.50
CA LEU A 462 -12.36 -16.87 14.56
C LEU A 462 -13.07 -17.03 15.91
N ALA A 463 -12.40 -16.71 17.01
CA ALA A 463 -13.00 -16.76 18.34
C ALA A 463 -14.11 -15.71 18.52
N ASN A 464 -13.88 -14.48 18.08
CA ASN A 464 -14.82 -13.37 18.31
C ASN A 464 -16.05 -13.43 17.40
N HIS A 465 -15.85 -13.67 16.09
CA HIS A 465 -16.96 -13.61 15.13
C HIS A 465 -17.69 -14.93 14.90
N LEU A 466 -17.01 -16.05 15.13
CA LEU A 466 -17.57 -17.39 14.89
C LEU A 466 -17.72 -18.23 16.15
N GLY A 467 -17.24 -17.76 17.30
CA GLY A 467 -17.26 -18.52 18.55
C GLY A 467 -16.37 -19.77 18.52
N LEU A 468 -15.38 -19.82 17.62
CA LEU A 468 -14.51 -20.98 17.44
C LEU A 468 -13.29 -20.93 18.37
N ASP A 469 -13.49 -21.22 19.65
CA ASP A 469 -12.44 -21.20 20.68
C ASP A 469 -11.27 -22.12 20.35
N LYS A 470 -11.55 -23.30 19.79
CA LYS A 470 -10.53 -24.27 19.36
C LYS A 470 -9.52 -23.67 18.40
N ALA A 471 -9.97 -22.80 17.51
CA ALA A 471 -9.09 -22.12 16.57
C ALA A 471 -8.07 -21.22 17.27
N ALA A 472 -8.45 -20.58 18.39
CA ALA A 472 -7.58 -19.70 19.14
C ALA A 472 -6.62 -20.44 20.09
N VAL A 473 -7.02 -21.62 20.59
CA VAL A 473 -6.15 -22.51 21.40
C VAL A 473 -5.10 -23.20 20.53
N GLN A 474 -5.44 -23.54 19.29
CA GLN A 474 -4.54 -24.22 18.34
C GLN A 474 -3.48 -23.30 17.77
N LYS A 475 -2.42 -23.90 17.22
CA LYS A 475 -1.32 -23.18 16.55
C LYS A 475 -1.68 -22.89 15.11
N CYS A 476 -1.65 -21.62 14.76
CA CYS A 476 -1.89 -21.10 13.43
C CYS A 476 -0.59 -20.63 12.78
N LEU A 477 -0.33 -21.00 11.55
CA LEU A 477 0.65 -20.33 10.72
C LEU A 477 -0.09 -19.48 9.69
N ARG A 478 -0.08 -18.14 9.89
CA ARG A 478 -0.77 -17.24 8.96
C ARG A 478 0.18 -16.75 7.86
N ILE A 479 -0.23 -16.93 6.63
CA ILE A 479 0.42 -16.33 5.47
C ILE A 479 0.05 -14.85 5.44
N MET A 480 1.04 -13.98 5.70
CA MET A 480 0.87 -12.54 5.67
C MET A 480 0.98 -12.00 4.24
N ARG A 481 1.97 -12.50 3.49
CA ARG A 481 2.28 -12.07 2.13
C ARG A 481 2.76 -13.26 1.31
N ILE A 482 2.41 -13.26 0.03
CA ILE A 482 2.94 -14.18 -0.98
C ILE A 482 3.23 -13.39 -2.25
N ALA A 483 4.40 -13.58 -2.82
CA ALA A 483 4.83 -12.90 -4.03
C ALA A 483 5.50 -13.89 -4.99
N VAL A 484 5.22 -13.74 -6.28
CA VAL A 484 5.90 -14.42 -7.38
C VAL A 484 6.47 -13.35 -8.30
N HIS A 485 7.69 -13.57 -8.79
CA HIS A 485 8.36 -12.67 -9.70
C HIS A 485 7.46 -12.33 -10.91
N PRO A 486 7.31 -11.04 -11.28
CA PRO A 486 6.37 -10.62 -12.32
C PRO A 486 6.53 -11.35 -13.66
N ASP A 487 7.77 -11.62 -14.08
CA ASP A 487 8.09 -12.22 -15.39
C ASP A 487 7.61 -13.68 -15.52
N ILE A 488 7.31 -14.34 -14.39
CA ILE A 488 6.95 -15.78 -14.35
C ILE A 488 5.64 -16.03 -13.57
N GLN A 489 4.81 -15.00 -13.40
CA GLN A 489 3.46 -15.19 -12.87
C GLN A 489 2.59 -16.05 -13.81
N GLY A 490 1.56 -16.69 -13.26
CA GLY A 490 0.66 -17.54 -14.05
C GLY A 490 1.21 -18.95 -14.37
N GLN A 491 2.44 -19.28 -13.94
CA GLN A 491 3.09 -20.57 -14.19
C GLN A 491 3.01 -21.57 -13.02
N GLY A 492 2.07 -21.38 -12.10
CA GLY A 492 1.81 -22.31 -10.99
C GLY A 492 2.78 -22.23 -9.81
N LEU A 493 3.75 -21.30 -9.80
CA LEU A 493 4.74 -21.19 -8.72
C LEU A 493 4.11 -20.87 -7.36
N GLY A 494 3.05 -20.08 -7.32
CA GLY A 494 2.30 -19.81 -6.09
C GLY A 494 1.75 -21.10 -5.45
N HIS A 495 1.21 -22.01 -6.26
CA HIS A 495 0.73 -23.32 -5.80
C HIS A 495 1.87 -24.18 -5.28
N ARG A 496 3.01 -24.20 -6.00
CA ARG A 496 4.22 -24.95 -5.56
C ARG A 496 4.71 -24.45 -4.20
N MET A 497 4.82 -23.13 -4.00
CA MET A 497 5.25 -22.54 -2.73
C MET A 497 4.31 -22.90 -1.57
N ILE A 498 2.99 -22.82 -1.78
CA ILE A 498 2.01 -23.23 -0.74
C ILE A 498 2.14 -24.74 -0.47
N GLY A 499 2.33 -25.55 -1.51
CA GLY A 499 2.58 -26.99 -1.35
C GLY A 499 3.83 -27.30 -0.52
N HIS A 500 4.92 -26.57 -0.71
CA HIS A 500 6.13 -26.69 0.12
C HIS A 500 5.86 -26.23 1.57
N LEU A 501 5.17 -25.09 1.75
CA LEU A 501 4.83 -24.57 3.06
C LEU A 501 4.02 -25.58 3.90
N VAL A 502 3.01 -26.20 3.29
CA VAL A 502 2.17 -27.22 3.93
C VAL A 502 2.99 -28.43 4.37
N LYS A 503 3.89 -28.93 3.52
CA LYS A 503 4.73 -30.10 3.82
C LYS A 503 5.78 -29.83 4.90
N ALA A 504 6.27 -28.59 4.98
CA ALA A 504 7.36 -28.22 5.87
C ALA A 504 6.92 -27.79 7.26
N ASN A 505 5.61 -27.55 7.53
CA ASN A 505 5.12 -26.96 8.78
C ASN A 505 4.02 -27.82 9.43
N THR A 506 4.33 -29.09 9.68
CA THR A 506 3.41 -30.06 10.28
C THR A 506 3.20 -29.87 11.78
N GLU A 507 3.97 -28.99 12.43
CA GLU A 507 3.85 -28.62 13.84
C GLU A 507 2.70 -27.66 14.12
N PHE A 508 2.09 -27.10 13.08
CA PHE A 508 0.92 -26.23 13.18
C PHE A 508 -0.36 -27.02 12.93
N ASP A 509 -1.46 -26.56 13.51
CA ASP A 509 -2.77 -27.19 13.35
C ASP A 509 -3.46 -26.76 12.05
N TYR A 510 -3.29 -25.48 11.68
CA TYR A 510 -3.90 -24.94 10.49
C TYR A 510 -3.11 -23.76 9.89
N LEU A 511 -3.32 -23.53 8.61
CA LEU A 511 -2.90 -22.30 7.93
C LEU A 511 -4.06 -21.32 7.86
N ALA A 512 -3.75 -20.03 7.92
CA ALA A 512 -4.70 -18.96 7.69
C ALA A 512 -4.13 -17.92 6.70
N THR A 513 -5.01 -17.18 6.03
CA THR A 513 -4.67 -16.00 5.25
C THR A 513 -5.80 -15.00 5.32
N SER A 514 -5.47 -13.70 5.33
CA SER A 514 -6.45 -12.60 5.31
C SER A 514 -6.03 -11.58 4.27
N PHE A 515 -6.92 -11.26 3.34
CA PHE A 515 -6.63 -10.39 2.20
C PHE A 515 -7.87 -9.63 1.75
N GLY A 516 -7.68 -8.52 1.03
CA GLY A 516 -8.77 -7.81 0.35
C GLY A 516 -9.38 -8.69 -0.73
N ALA A 517 -10.66 -9.05 -0.58
CA ALA A 517 -11.34 -10.01 -1.44
C ALA A 517 -11.41 -9.52 -2.90
N THR A 518 -10.92 -10.35 -3.82
CA THR A 518 -11.16 -10.28 -5.27
C THR A 518 -11.47 -11.68 -5.77
N GLY A 519 -12.21 -11.82 -6.87
CA GLY A 519 -12.55 -13.15 -7.40
C GLY A 519 -11.31 -14.01 -7.65
N GLU A 520 -10.29 -13.45 -8.31
CA GLU A 520 -9.03 -14.15 -8.61
C GLU A 520 -8.31 -14.67 -7.36
N LEU A 521 -8.25 -13.88 -6.29
CA LEU A 521 -7.62 -14.29 -5.04
C LEU A 521 -8.43 -15.35 -4.30
N VAL A 522 -9.76 -15.24 -4.30
CA VAL A 522 -10.62 -16.29 -3.71
C VAL A 522 -10.38 -17.60 -4.44
N ASP A 523 -10.40 -17.60 -5.77
CA ASP A 523 -10.15 -18.80 -6.60
C ASP A 523 -8.76 -19.38 -6.37
N PHE A 524 -7.73 -18.53 -6.29
CA PHE A 524 -6.36 -18.95 -6.00
C PHE A 524 -6.24 -19.67 -4.65
N TRP A 525 -6.80 -19.10 -3.59
CA TRP A 525 -6.73 -19.73 -2.27
C TRP A 525 -7.58 -20.98 -2.16
N CYS A 526 -8.77 -21.01 -2.79
CA CYS A 526 -9.62 -22.21 -2.85
C CYS A 526 -8.92 -23.36 -3.57
N SER A 527 -8.25 -23.10 -4.69
CA SER A 527 -7.49 -24.12 -5.45
C SER A 527 -6.28 -24.66 -4.66
N ASN A 528 -5.84 -23.94 -3.63
CA ASN A 528 -4.82 -24.39 -2.67
C ASN A 528 -5.42 -25.03 -1.40
N GLY A 529 -6.69 -25.39 -1.39
CA GLY A 529 -7.36 -26.09 -0.28
C GLY A 529 -7.71 -25.21 0.92
N PHE A 530 -7.75 -23.89 0.75
CA PHE A 530 -8.29 -22.98 1.75
C PHE A 530 -9.80 -22.85 1.59
N VAL A 531 -10.51 -22.71 2.70
CA VAL A 531 -11.95 -22.46 2.73
C VAL A 531 -12.25 -21.10 3.37
N SER A 532 -13.26 -20.41 2.86
CA SER A 532 -13.71 -19.13 3.40
C SER A 532 -14.39 -19.33 4.76
N VAL A 533 -14.00 -18.51 5.76
CA VAL A 533 -14.54 -18.60 7.11
C VAL A 533 -15.10 -17.28 7.63
N HIS A 534 -14.62 -16.14 7.15
CA HIS A 534 -15.15 -14.83 7.55
C HIS A 534 -14.88 -13.78 6.49
N LEU A 535 -15.89 -12.97 6.16
CA LEU A 535 -15.76 -11.77 5.33
C LEU A 535 -16.04 -10.54 6.19
N GLY A 536 -15.11 -9.59 6.23
CA GLY A 536 -15.27 -8.37 7.02
C GLY A 536 -16.50 -7.56 6.60
N HIS A 537 -17.26 -7.07 7.57
CA HIS A 537 -18.51 -6.35 7.30
C HIS A 537 -18.29 -4.96 6.68
N GLN A 538 -17.12 -4.36 6.90
CA GLN A 538 -16.76 -3.07 6.34
C GLN A 538 -15.64 -3.23 5.31
N ARG A 539 -15.63 -2.34 4.32
CA ARG A 539 -14.51 -2.24 3.40
C ARG A 539 -13.32 -1.62 4.12
N ASP A 540 -12.16 -2.19 3.93
CA ASP A 540 -10.91 -1.63 4.41
C ASP A 540 -10.63 -0.29 3.71
N GLN A 541 -10.22 0.71 4.47
CA GLN A 541 -10.02 2.07 3.95
C GLN A 541 -8.88 2.16 2.92
N SER A 542 -7.86 1.30 3.06
CA SER A 542 -6.68 1.33 2.17
C SER A 542 -6.90 0.57 0.88
N SER A 543 -7.56 -0.59 0.93
CA SER A 543 -7.80 -1.43 -0.25
C SER A 543 -9.17 -1.21 -0.91
N GLY A 544 -10.14 -0.64 -0.19
CA GLY A 544 -11.55 -0.53 -0.62
C GLY A 544 -12.27 -1.86 -0.74
N CYS A 545 -11.64 -2.96 -0.35
CA CYS A 545 -12.17 -4.31 -0.41
C CYS A 545 -12.65 -4.78 0.97
N HIS A 546 -13.57 -5.73 0.99
CA HIS A 546 -13.86 -6.50 2.20
C HIS A 546 -12.71 -7.45 2.48
N SER A 547 -12.26 -7.54 3.73
CA SER A 547 -11.20 -8.49 4.13
C SER A 547 -11.79 -9.89 4.24
N LEU A 548 -11.26 -10.85 3.48
CA LEU A 548 -11.65 -12.27 3.54
C LEU A 548 -10.61 -13.06 4.33
N LEU A 549 -11.05 -13.74 5.39
CA LEU A 549 -10.26 -14.71 6.12
C LEU A 549 -10.55 -16.11 5.57
N MET A 550 -9.50 -16.82 5.20
CA MET A 550 -9.58 -18.20 4.75
C MET A 550 -8.65 -19.09 5.58
N CYS A 551 -9.07 -20.32 5.83
CA CYS A 551 -8.31 -21.30 6.60
C CYS A 551 -8.11 -22.59 5.81
N ARG A 552 -6.98 -23.27 6.05
CA ARG A 552 -6.68 -24.60 5.57
C ARG A 552 -6.23 -25.48 6.72
N THR A 553 -6.85 -26.63 6.88
CA THR A 553 -6.46 -27.62 7.90
C THR A 553 -5.13 -28.29 7.57
N LEU A 554 -4.30 -28.53 8.57
CA LEU A 554 -3.06 -29.30 8.46
C LEU A 554 -3.15 -30.65 9.20
N ASN A 555 -4.12 -30.82 10.11
CA ASN A 555 -4.34 -32.06 10.86
C ASN A 555 -5.84 -32.32 11.09
N GLU A 556 -6.19 -33.51 11.58
CA GLU A 556 -7.58 -33.91 11.85
C GLU A 556 -8.22 -33.08 12.97
N GLN A 557 -7.44 -32.56 13.92
CA GLN A 557 -7.98 -31.80 15.05
C GLN A 557 -8.55 -30.45 14.60
N SER A 558 -7.96 -29.84 13.56
CA SER A 558 -8.44 -28.57 12.99
C SER A 558 -9.54 -28.77 11.95
N ARG A 559 -9.63 -29.95 11.32
CA ARG A 559 -10.57 -30.23 10.22
C ARG A 559 -12.02 -29.95 10.62
N HIS A 560 -12.46 -30.49 11.75
CA HIS A 560 -13.85 -30.39 12.18
C HIS A 560 -14.32 -28.92 12.31
N TRP A 561 -13.58 -28.09 13.03
CA TRP A 561 -14.00 -26.71 13.25
C TRP A 561 -13.77 -25.82 12.00
N VAL A 562 -12.81 -26.15 11.13
CA VAL A 562 -12.61 -25.44 9.85
C VAL A 562 -13.81 -25.69 8.93
N GLU A 563 -14.28 -26.94 8.84
CA GLU A 563 -15.48 -27.31 8.08
C GLU A 563 -16.73 -26.65 8.68
N GLU A 564 -16.90 -26.73 10.01
CA GLU A 564 -18.01 -26.07 10.71
C GLU A 564 -18.01 -24.56 10.49
N GLY A 565 -16.86 -23.89 10.61
CA GLY A 565 -16.70 -22.45 10.38
C GLY A 565 -17.03 -22.06 8.94
N SER A 566 -16.65 -22.88 7.97
CA SER A 566 -16.99 -22.68 6.57
C SER A 566 -18.50 -22.84 6.33
N LEU A 567 -19.12 -23.88 6.87
CA LEU A 567 -20.57 -24.06 6.76
C LEU A 567 -21.34 -22.89 7.39
N TYR A 568 -20.89 -22.44 8.56
CA TYR A 568 -21.49 -21.27 9.23
C TYR A 568 -21.35 -20.01 8.37
N PHE A 569 -20.17 -19.77 7.79
CA PHE A 569 -19.94 -18.65 6.89
C PHE A 569 -20.92 -18.66 5.71
N TYR A 570 -21.05 -19.79 5.00
CA TYR A 570 -21.94 -19.88 3.82
C TYR A 570 -23.41 -19.83 4.19
N SER A 571 -23.82 -20.32 5.35
CA SER A 571 -25.21 -20.17 5.83
C SER A 571 -25.57 -18.69 6.08
N GLY A 572 -24.63 -17.93 6.65
CA GLY A 572 -24.78 -16.49 6.88
C GLY A 572 -24.65 -15.66 5.58
N LEU A 573 -23.81 -16.11 4.64
CA LEU A 573 -23.52 -15.39 3.39
C LEU A 573 -24.81 -15.12 2.58
N ARG A 574 -25.71 -16.08 2.51
CA ARG A 574 -26.98 -15.94 1.79
C ARG A 574 -27.81 -14.76 2.32
N TYR A 575 -27.90 -14.60 3.63
CA TYR A 575 -28.56 -13.45 4.27
C TYR A 575 -27.79 -12.17 4.05
N LEU A 576 -26.47 -12.18 4.23
CA LEU A 576 -25.62 -11.00 4.15
C LEU A 576 -25.49 -10.44 2.72
N LEU A 577 -25.59 -11.28 1.70
CA LEU A 577 -25.59 -10.84 0.30
C LEU A 577 -26.83 -9.98 -0.03
N SER A 578 -27.94 -10.17 0.65
CA SER A 578 -29.13 -9.33 0.48
C SER A 578 -29.14 -8.07 1.37
N THR A 579 -28.19 -7.95 2.31
CA THR A 579 -28.11 -6.86 3.29
C THR A 579 -26.71 -6.19 3.26
N THR A 580 -25.82 -6.59 4.14
CA THR A 580 -24.50 -5.98 4.33
C THR A 580 -23.62 -6.03 3.08
N TYR A 581 -23.63 -7.14 2.34
CA TYR A 581 -22.83 -7.33 1.12
C TYR A 581 -23.65 -7.11 -0.16
N ARG A 582 -24.74 -6.37 -0.08
CA ARG A 582 -25.59 -6.06 -1.22
C ARG A 582 -24.87 -5.33 -2.36
N SER A 583 -23.77 -4.64 -2.04
CA SER A 583 -22.91 -3.95 -3.01
C SER A 583 -21.60 -4.69 -3.32
N LEU A 584 -21.48 -5.96 -2.92
CA LEU A 584 -20.31 -6.76 -3.25
C LEU A 584 -20.20 -7.00 -4.76
N GLU A 585 -19.03 -6.97 -5.30
CA GLU A 585 -18.75 -7.14 -6.73
C GLU A 585 -19.19 -8.53 -7.22
N PRO A 586 -19.91 -8.64 -8.35
CA PRO A 586 -20.41 -9.92 -8.87
C PRO A 586 -19.33 -10.99 -9.03
N ALA A 587 -18.11 -10.62 -9.43
CA ALA A 587 -16.99 -11.53 -9.54
C ALA A 587 -16.65 -12.21 -8.21
N ILE A 588 -16.66 -11.43 -7.10
CA ILE A 588 -16.41 -11.97 -5.76
C ILE A 588 -17.56 -12.89 -5.33
N VAL A 589 -18.82 -12.48 -5.63
CA VAL A 589 -20.01 -13.29 -5.33
C VAL A 589 -19.92 -14.65 -6.04
N ARG A 590 -19.55 -14.67 -7.33
CA ARG A 590 -19.35 -15.93 -8.10
C ARG A 590 -18.30 -16.84 -7.47
N SER A 591 -17.12 -16.30 -7.17
CA SER A 591 -16.03 -17.07 -6.58
C SER A 591 -16.39 -17.62 -5.20
N LEU A 592 -17.08 -16.82 -4.35
CA LEU A 592 -17.57 -17.31 -3.07
C LEU A 592 -18.62 -18.41 -3.23
N LEU A 593 -19.63 -18.23 -4.08
CA LEU A 593 -20.65 -19.24 -4.32
C LEU A 593 -20.08 -20.52 -4.94
N SER A 594 -19.07 -20.41 -5.80
CA SER A 594 -18.42 -21.58 -6.43
C SER A 594 -17.63 -22.44 -5.46
N SER A 595 -17.20 -21.85 -4.34
CA SER A 595 -16.38 -22.53 -3.32
C SER A 595 -17.17 -23.02 -2.11
N GLN A 596 -18.49 -22.83 -2.10
CA GLN A 596 -19.32 -23.33 -0.98
C GLN A 596 -19.43 -24.88 -0.97
N PRO A 597 -19.51 -25.48 0.20
CA PRO A 597 -19.84 -26.91 0.33
C PRO A 597 -21.22 -27.18 -0.29
N ARG A 598 -21.27 -28.07 -1.28
CA ARG A 598 -22.52 -28.34 -1.98
C ARG A 598 -23.48 -29.13 -1.10
N GLN A 599 -24.72 -28.66 -1.03
CA GLN A 599 -25.84 -29.50 -0.64
C GLN A 599 -26.36 -30.19 -1.93
N LEU A 600 -26.44 -31.51 -1.89
CA LEU A 600 -27.09 -32.30 -2.94
C LEU A 600 -28.57 -31.90 -2.94
N LEU A 601 -28.99 -31.02 -3.85
CA LEU A 601 -30.40 -30.78 -4.13
C LEU A 601 -30.81 -31.57 -5.36
N ALA A 602 -32.07 -31.97 -5.37
CA ALA A 602 -32.68 -32.73 -6.46
C ALA A 602 -32.41 -32.09 -7.82
N GLU A 603 -32.08 -32.90 -8.80
CA GLU A 603 -31.70 -32.50 -10.17
C GLU A 603 -32.80 -31.83 -11.01
N ASP A 604 -34.03 -31.75 -10.48
CA ASP A 604 -35.18 -31.27 -11.24
C ASP A 604 -35.29 -29.72 -11.23
N ILE A 605 -34.99 -29.13 -12.36
CA ILE A 605 -35.27 -27.70 -12.61
C ILE A 605 -36.80 -27.53 -12.62
N ASN A 606 -37.32 -26.67 -11.73
CA ASN A 606 -38.76 -26.44 -11.63
C ASN A 606 -39.31 -25.87 -12.96
N PRO A 607 -40.31 -26.51 -13.60
CA PRO A 607 -40.87 -26.05 -14.88
C PRO A 607 -41.37 -24.59 -14.86
N LEU A 608 -41.73 -24.05 -13.69
CA LEU A 608 -42.16 -22.65 -13.56
C LEU A 608 -41.08 -21.65 -14.00
N LEU A 609 -39.80 -22.02 -13.90
CA LEU A 609 -38.71 -21.18 -14.39
C LEU A 609 -38.73 -21.06 -15.91
N GLY A 610 -39.03 -22.13 -16.62
CA GLY A 610 -39.27 -22.11 -18.07
C GLY A 610 -40.42 -21.21 -18.46
N TYR A 611 -41.58 -21.33 -17.79
CA TYR A 611 -42.72 -20.43 -18.02
C TYR A 611 -42.41 -18.96 -17.74
N TYR A 612 -41.58 -18.67 -16.73
CA TYR A 612 -41.10 -17.31 -16.47
C TYR A 612 -40.25 -16.77 -17.62
N VAL A 613 -39.38 -17.56 -18.20
CA VAL A 613 -38.55 -17.22 -19.39
C VAL A 613 -39.49 -16.88 -20.57
N GLU A 614 -40.52 -17.69 -20.83
CA GLU A 614 -41.49 -17.51 -21.89
C GLU A 614 -42.46 -16.31 -21.70
N GLY A 615 -42.34 -15.58 -20.58
CA GLY A 615 -43.18 -14.41 -20.32
C GLY A 615 -44.37 -14.67 -19.41
N GLY A 616 -44.59 -15.90 -18.98
CA GLY A 616 -45.55 -16.23 -17.91
C GLY A 616 -45.01 -15.86 -16.53
N ASN A 617 -45.86 -15.93 -15.51
CA ASN A 617 -45.54 -15.69 -14.11
C ASN A 617 -44.88 -14.33 -13.80
N SER A 618 -44.93 -13.90 -12.55
CA SER A 618 -44.18 -12.75 -12.05
C SER A 618 -42.84 -13.17 -11.49
N PHE A 619 -41.87 -12.23 -11.43
CA PHE A 619 -40.59 -12.46 -10.75
C PHE A 619 -40.81 -12.89 -9.28
N ASP A 620 -41.78 -12.28 -8.61
CA ASP A 620 -42.06 -12.54 -7.20
C ASP A 620 -42.51 -13.99 -6.95
N SER A 621 -43.15 -14.65 -7.94
CA SER A 621 -43.53 -16.06 -7.84
C SER A 621 -42.36 -17.05 -7.99
N VAL A 622 -41.30 -16.66 -8.70
CA VAL A 622 -40.18 -17.57 -9.06
C VAL A 622 -38.84 -17.18 -8.39
N GLY A 623 -38.81 -15.98 -7.78
CA GLY A 623 -37.55 -15.42 -7.26
C GLY A 623 -36.84 -16.30 -6.25
N PHE A 624 -37.55 -17.01 -5.37
CA PHE A 624 -36.93 -17.94 -4.41
C PHE A 624 -36.36 -19.21 -5.07
N MET A 625 -37.03 -19.66 -6.16
CA MET A 625 -36.57 -20.82 -6.95
C MET A 625 -35.27 -20.47 -7.70
N LEU A 626 -35.21 -19.26 -8.30
CA LEU A 626 -34.03 -18.71 -8.93
C LEU A 626 -32.86 -18.58 -7.94
N GLU A 627 -33.13 -18.08 -6.75
CA GLU A 627 -32.12 -17.99 -5.71
C GLU A 627 -31.57 -19.37 -5.36
N ASN A 628 -32.46 -20.34 -5.12
CA ASN A 628 -32.05 -21.72 -4.83
C ASN A 628 -31.27 -22.34 -5.99
N LEU A 629 -31.66 -22.10 -7.23
CA LEU A 629 -30.93 -22.54 -8.40
C LEU A 629 -29.51 -21.97 -8.40
N ILE A 630 -29.35 -20.64 -8.27
CA ILE A 630 -28.05 -19.97 -8.34
C ILE A 630 -27.10 -20.44 -7.21
N PHE A 631 -27.62 -20.63 -6.00
CA PHE A 631 -26.82 -21.13 -4.87
C PHE A 631 -26.35 -22.58 -5.05
N ASN A 632 -26.88 -23.34 -6.01
CA ASN A 632 -26.49 -24.73 -6.28
C ASN A 632 -25.73 -24.92 -7.60
N LEU A 633 -25.47 -23.84 -8.35
CA LEU A 633 -24.73 -23.90 -9.61
C LEU A 633 -23.27 -24.32 -9.37
N SER A 634 -22.70 -25.07 -10.32
CA SER A 634 -21.29 -25.36 -10.38
C SER A 634 -20.46 -24.11 -10.71
N LYS A 635 -19.14 -24.17 -10.51
CA LYS A 635 -18.24 -23.06 -10.87
C LYS A 635 -18.43 -22.63 -12.33
N VAL A 636 -18.41 -23.59 -13.25
CA VAL A 636 -18.59 -23.32 -14.70
C VAL A 636 -19.94 -22.66 -15.01
N GLN A 637 -21.00 -23.07 -14.32
CA GLN A 637 -22.34 -22.48 -14.49
C GLN A 637 -22.43 -21.08 -13.86
N LEU A 638 -21.78 -20.84 -12.72
CA LEU A 638 -21.70 -19.53 -12.09
C LEU A 638 -20.90 -18.52 -12.95
N GLU A 639 -19.85 -18.98 -13.62
CA GLU A 639 -19.08 -18.15 -14.57
C GLU A 639 -19.96 -17.68 -15.75
N GLN A 640 -20.94 -18.47 -16.16
CA GLN A 640 -21.92 -18.15 -17.22
C GLN A 640 -23.11 -17.33 -16.73
N THR A 641 -23.26 -17.14 -15.40
CA THR A 641 -24.37 -16.38 -14.81
C THR A 641 -24.12 -14.88 -15.00
N SER A 642 -25.10 -14.15 -15.55
CA SER A 642 -24.98 -12.71 -15.75
C SER A 642 -24.93 -11.93 -14.41
N ASP A 643 -24.32 -10.75 -14.42
CA ASP A 643 -24.31 -9.85 -13.27
C ASP A 643 -25.72 -9.43 -12.87
N LEU A 644 -26.62 -9.27 -13.84
CA LEU A 644 -28.02 -8.91 -13.62
C LEU A 644 -28.76 -9.97 -12.77
N LEU A 645 -28.51 -11.25 -13.03
CA LEU A 645 -29.06 -12.35 -12.23
C LEU A 645 -28.53 -12.28 -10.79
N LEU A 646 -27.24 -12.02 -10.58
CA LEU A 646 -26.67 -11.90 -9.24
C LEU A 646 -27.21 -10.67 -8.51
N TRP A 647 -27.26 -9.52 -9.17
CA TRP A 647 -27.81 -8.30 -8.57
C TRP A 647 -29.27 -8.46 -8.15
N LYS A 648 -30.11 -8.98 -9.06
CA LYS A 648 -31.54 -9.06 -8.81
C LYS A 648 -31.91 -10.19 -7.88
N VAL A 649 -31.37 -11.39 -8.13
CA VAL A 649 -31.80 -12.62 -7.43
C VAL A 649 -31.05 -12.79 -6.11
N VAL A 650 -29.72 -12.66 -6.11
CA VAL A 650 -28.86 -12.94 -4.95
C VAL A 650 -28.76 -11.73 -4.03
N GLN A 651 -28.44 -10.56 -4.60
CA GLN A 651 -28.25 -9.32 -3.84
C GLN A 651 -29.53 -8.53 -3.60
N LYS A 652 -30.69 -9.03 -4.10
CA LYS A 652 -32.02 -8.43 -3.88
C LYS A 652 -32.09 -6.94 -4.23
N ARG A 653 -31.36 -6.49 -5.25
CA ARG A 653 -31.41 -5.10 -5.69
C ARG A 653 -32.77 -4.76 -6.30
N THR A 654 -33.18 -3.51 -6.18
CA THR A 654 -34.43 -3.03 -6.80
C THR A 654 -34.31 -3.06 -8.32
N TRP A 655 -35.46 -3.04 -9.01
CA TRP A 655 -35.47 -2.96 -10.47
C TRP A 655 -34.79 -1.69 -10.99
N THR A 656 -34.93 -0.57 -10.27
CA THR A 656 -34.27 0.70 -10.61
C THR A 656 -32.75 0.58 -10.54
N GLU A 657 -32.20 0.07 -9.41
CA GLU A 657 -30.76 -0.16 -9.26
C GLU A 657 -30.21 -1.12 -10.33
N CYS A 658 -30.97 -2.19 -10.65
CA CYS A 658 -30.58 -3.12 -11.71
C CYS A 658 -30.59 -2.44 -13.10
N SER A 659 -31.55 -1.58 -13.38
CA SER A 659 -31.63 -0.82 -14.63
C SER A 659 -30.45 0.11 -14.80
N GLU A 660 -30.08 0.84 -13.74
CA GLU A 660 -28.93 1.75 -13.72
C GLU A 660 -27.62 1.01 -13.94
N LEU A 661 -27.41 -0.10 -13.21
CA LEU A 661 -26.18 -0.89 -13.31
C LEU A 661 -26.02 -1.59 -14.67
N ALA A 662 -27.13 -2.01 -15.29
CA ALA A 662 -27.13 -2.65 -16.59
C ALA A 662 -27.20 -1.67 -17.77
N ASN A 663 -27.28 -0.34 -17.51
CA ASN A 663 -27.55 0.70 -18.52
C ASN A 663 -28.81 0.41 -19.37
N LEU A 664 -29.90 -0.02 -18.72
CA LEU A 664 -31.18 -0.35 -19.34
C LEU A 664 -32.24 0.69 -18.96
N VAL A 665 -33.30 0.80 -19.78
CA VAL A 665 -34.37 1.76 -19.57
C VAL A 665 -35.57 1.13 -18.87
N GLY A 666 -35.68 1.36 -17.56
CA GLY A 666 -36.80 0.99 -16.73
C GLY A 666 -37.04 -0.52 -16.53
N ARG A 667 -38.03 -0.83 -15.69
CA ARG A 667 -38.28 -2.20 -15.22
C ARG A 667 -38.55 -3.19 -16.37
N LYS A 668 -39.32 -2.80 -17.38
CA LYS A 668 -39.75 -3.72 -18.46
C LYS A 668 -38.56 -4.26 -19.26
N GLN A 669 -37.61 -3.37 -19.62
CA GLN A 669 -36.43 -3.75 -20.37
C GLN A 669 -35.51 -4.59 -19.50
N THR A 670 -35.34 -4.23 -18.22
CA THR A 670 -34.48 -4.97 -17.27
C THR A 670 -35.03 -6.36 -16.99
N GLU A 671 -36.33 -6.52 -16.82
CA GLU A 671 -36.96 -7.83 -16.62
C GLU A 671 -36.90 -8.69 -17.89
N SER A 672 -37.02 -8.09 -19.07
CA SER A 672 -36.82 -8.81 -20.35
C SER A 672 -35.42 -9.31 -20.50
N ALA A 673 -34.39 -8.51 -20.14
CA ALA A 673 -33.02 -8.91 -20.13
C ALA A 673 -32.77 -10.03 -19.09
N LEU A 674 -33.34 -9.94 -17.89
CA LEU A 674 -33.26 -10.98 -16.86
C LEU A 674 -33.83 -12.32 -17.34
N ARG A 675 -34.98 -12.31 -18.02
CA ARG A 675 -35.61 -13.50 -18.62
C ARG A 675 -34.73 -14.13 -19.70
N HIS A 676 -34.13 -13.30 -20.55
CA HIS A 676 -33.18 -13.75 -21.59
C HIS A 676 -31.98 -14.41 -20.97
N ASP A 677 -31.34 -13.77 -19.98
CA ASP A 677 -30.15 -14.31 -19.29
C ASP A 677 -30.47 -15.65 -18.58
N LEU A 678 -31.65 -15.73 -17.97
CA LEU A 678 -32.10 -16.98 -17.36
C LEU A 678 -32.36 -18.06 -18.42
N GLY A 679 -32.92 -17.73 -19.56
CA GLY A 679 -33.14 -18.66 -20.68
C GLY A 679 -31.82 -19.28 -21.17
N LEU A 680 -30.78 -18.44 -21.31
CA LEU A 680 -29.44 -18.91 -21.67
C LEU A 680 -28.86 -19.86 -20.58
N LEU A 681 -29.02 -19.48 -19.31
CA LEU A 681 -28.56 -20.31 -18.19
C LEU A 681 -29.28 -21.68 -18.18
N LEU A 682 -30.60 -21.70 -18.29
CA LEU A 682 -31.39 -22.95 -18.29
C LEU A 682 -31.07 -23.84 -19.49
N SER A 683 -30.87 -23.27 -20.69
CA SER A 683 -30.46 -24.03 -21.88
C SER A 683 -29.10 -24.72 -21.66
N ASN A 684 -28.15 -24.02 -21.03
CA ASN A 684 -26.83 -24.58 -20.71
C ASN A 684 -26.89 -25.67 -19.61
N LEU A 685 -27.92 -25.65 -18.75
CA LEU A 685 -28.15 -26.68 -17.74
C LEU A 685 -28.79 -27.95 -18.32
N GLN A 686 -29.60 -27.85 -19.39
CA GLN A 686 -30.29 -28.96 -20.04
C GLN A 686 -29.43 -29.69 -21.05
N CYS A 687 -28.37 -29.08 -21.58
CA CYS A 687 -27.42 -29.67 -22.52
C CYS A 687 -26.38 -30.58 -21.87
N LYS A 688 -26.50 -30.93 -20.62
CA LYS A 688 -25.69 -31.95 -19.90
C LYS A 688 -26.54 -33.11 -19.47
#